data_875d2106878a32c3be5286d3a24999c9
#
_entry.id   875d2106878a32c3be5286d3a24999c9
#
_cell.length_a   1.000
_cell.length_b   1.000
_cell.length_c   1.000
_cell.angle_alpha   90.00
_cell.angle_beta   90.00
_cell.angle_gamma   90.00
#
_symmetry.space_group_name_H-M   'P 1'
#
loop_
_entity.id
_entity.type
_entity.pdbx_description
1 polymer ?
#
loop_
_entity_poly.entity_id
_entity_poly.type
_entity_poly.pdbx_seq_one_letter_code
_entity_poly.pdbx_strand_id
1 'polypeptide(L)'
;MTPQRLFLVDAMAIAFRAYYAFGVGRPLTTSAGQPVSALFGTALFLQKLLTEQRPDYMVIARDMRQPTFRHEMYPKYKANRTAMPEDLAAQMPHLERLLKAFGCPMLGQPGFEADDLIGTLARRWASPDLHVYIVSGDKDFMQLIDDHTFLYTPKKGEEATIIGRQGVYDKFSCTPEQVIDCLALIGDASDNVPGVPGIGDKGASKLIAEYGSLDKILDNIPLINNKKMREALLNGRDLAYLSKKLVTIRTDVEIPLELADAACDPFTAVTRQELRDLYEELEFTGLSKKIDNLLQEQNKQAVTGDSNHNSDSAAPAMPTQAPRADSSEPRESGEPNTASKLEPRRALDTVLGYQLVNTQGGLSELITILNQARVFSFDTETTGLNINSDRPIGISFSVQSGAAFYVTLNAKQLVGLVPEDVIQQLATVLNATDPVKVGHNIKFDLQMLSNIGLKVKGPFVDTMICDWLLDTGSRQHGLDACCLRHLNYEKIKTSSLIGDRGQLPMLAADIQELTRYACEDADLTLQLYQHLLPLIEAAGLKQVLIDIEMPLVPVLATVEQNGVHIDRGELQRLSRELAAMSDKLVDEVQKLAGEDFNLNSTKQLAEILFNKLKIHEQLGIKNLKKTKSGFSTDESVLSRLTAHPLPRALLKYRSITKLQGTYVNALPELIEPLTGRVHTSFHQTGTATGRLSSSAPNLQNIPIRSDLGREVRKAFTASTSNHRIIAADYSQIELRLLAHLANEEALAQAFASGADIHRSTAAKVFGVAPEAVTDTQRSRAKAINFGILYGMGARRLAAETGTTVAEAAAFIDRYFASYPGINAFIDATIREARATGMTRTVTGRQRPVLGLSDSNQRNVVAAENIAVPLRIQVVSASHAIPRASPERAAPG
;
A
#
# COMPACT_ATOMS: atom_id res chain seq x y z
N MET A 1 -11.22 37.58 2.80
CA MET A 1 -12.20 36.49 2.62
C MET A 1 -11.46 35.36 1.92
N THR A 2 -11.72 34.12 2.29
CA THR A 2 -11.18 32.98 1.51
C THR A 2 -11.80 33.01 0.12
N PRO A 3 -11.02 32.79 -0.95
CA PRO A 3 -11.56 32.79 -2.31
C PRO A 3 -12.62 31.69 -2.47
N GLN A 4 -13.66 31.99 -3.24
CA GLN A 4 -14.66 30.98 -3.63
C GLN A 4 -14.01 29.89 -4.49
N ARG A 5 -14.61 28.71 -4.58
CA ARG A 5 -14.03 27.56 -5.25
C ARG A 5 -14.97 27.02 -6.33
N LEU A 6 -14.47 26.98 -7.56
CA LEU A 6 -15.14 26.36 -8.69
C LEU A 6 -14.44 25.04 -9.03
N PHE A 7 -15.20 23.95 -9.13
CA PHE A 7 -14.71 22.65 -9.58
C PHE A 7 -15.22 22.34 -10.99
N LEU A 8 -14.29 22.16 -11.93
CA LEU A 8 -14.55 21.75 -13.31
C LEU A 8 -14.20 20.29 -13.47
N VAL A 9 -15.20 19.44 -13.65
CA VAL A 9 -15.04 17.97 -13.58
C VAL A 9 -15.04 17.38 -14.99
N ASP A 10 -13.95 16.70 -15.34
CA ASP A 10 -13.89 15.82 -16.53
C ASP A 10 -14.61 14.50 -16.24
N ALA A 11 -15.82 14.37 -16.76
CA ALA A 11 -16.70 13.22 -16.51
C ALA A 11 -16.10 11.91 -16.99
N MET A 12 -15.46 11.91 -18.16
CA MET A 12 -14.93 10.69 -18.77
C MET A 12 -13.66 10.22 -18.05
N ALA A 13 -12.77 11.13 -17.65
CA ALA A 13 -11.59 10.79 -16.86
C ALA A 13 -11.98 10.12 -15.54
N ILE A 14 -13.01 10.63 -14.84
CA ILE A 14 -13.51 10.05 -13.60
C ILE A 14 -14.18 8.70 -13.84
N ALA A 15 -15.03 8.56 -14.87
CA ALA A 15 -15.73 7.32 -15.19
C ALA A 15 -14.76 6.19 -15.59
N PHE A 16 -13.78 6.46 -16.45
CA PHE A 16 -12.74 5.48 -16.80
C PHE A 16 -11.90 5.08 -15.59
N ARG A 17 -11.52 6.04 -14.77
CA ARG A 17 -10.79 5.75 -13.54
C ARG A 17 -11.60 4.86 -12.60
N ALA A 18 -12.87 5.17 -12.39
CA ALA A 18 -13.78 4.39 -11.57
C ALA A 18 -13.95 2.96 -12.12
N TYR A 19 -14.12 2.83 -13.42
CA TYR A 19 -14.20 1.54 -14.10
C TYR A 19 -12.97 0.67 -13.83
N TYR A 20 -11.76 1.20 -14.00
CA TYR A 20 -10.53 0.45 -13.75
C TYR A 20 -10.24 0.22 -12.26
N ALA A 21 -10.76 1.05 -11.38
CA ALA A 21 -10.59 0.86 -9.94
C ALA A 21 -11.51 -0.25 -9.37
N PHE A 22 -12.75 -0.35 -9.88
CA PHE A 22 -13.79 -1.23 -9.35
C PHE A 22 -14.19 -2.35 -10.32
N GLY A 23 -13.84 -2.27 -11.61
CA GLY A 23 -14.21 -3.25 -12.64
C GLY A 23 -13.16 -4.31 -12.92
N VAL A 24 -11.89 -4.14 -12.51
CA VAL A 24 -10.80 -5.07 -12.78
C VAL A 24 -10.69 -6.10 -11.65
N GLY A 25 -10.93 -7.37 -11.99
CA GLY A 25 -10.83 -8.51 -11.08
C GLY A 25 -12.18 -9.02 -10.58
N ARG A 26 -13.02 -8.19 -10.03
CA ARG A 26 -14.40 -8.52 -9.61
C ARG A 26 -15.32 -7.33 -9.93
N PRO A 27 -15.89 -7.25 -11.15
CA PRO A 27 -16.77 -6.15 -11.50
C PRO A 27 -18.02 -6.14 -10.61
N LEU A 28 -18.44 -4.93 -10.22
CA LEU A 28 -19.69 -4.75 -9.49
C LEU A 28 -20.86 -4.88 -10.46
N THR A 29 -21.86 -5.65 -10.05
CA THR A 29 -23.11 -5.81 -10.78
C THR A 29 -24.29 -5.69 -9.83
N THR A 30 -25.44 -5.23 -10.31
CA THR A 30 -26.72 -5.34 -9.59
C THR A 30 -27.12 -6.80 -9.45
N SER A 31 -28.14 -7.08 -8.63
CA SER A 31 -28.75 -8.41 -8.50
C SER A 31 -29.29 -8.96 -9.85
N ALA A 32 -29.68 -8.07 -10.77
CA ALA A 32 -30.09 -8.39 -12.13
C ALA A 32 -28.91 -8.64 -13.10
N GLY A 33 -27.66 -8.57 -12.64
CA GLY A 33 -26.46 -8.79 -13.45
C GLY A 33 -26.00 -7.59 -14.28
N GLN A 34 -26.56 -6.41 -14.09
CA GLN A 34 -26.17 -5.20 -14.79
C GLN A 34 -24.82 -4.68 -14.25
N PRO A 35 -23.81 -4.41 -15.12
CA PRO A 35 -22.53 -3.88 -14.67
C PRO A 35 -22.67 -2.44 -14.17
N VAL A 36 -22.10 -2.14 -12.97
CA VAL A 36 -22.24 -0.83 -12.30
C VAL A 36 -20.92 -0.30 -11.72
N SER A 37 -19.79 -0.90 -12.02
CA SER A 37 -18.48 -0.54 -11.44
C SER A 37 -18.09 0.91 -11.69
N ALA A 38 -18.27 1.42 -12.93
CA ALA A 38 -17.97 2.80 -13.27
C ALA A 38 -18.96 3.76 -12.60
N LEU A 39 -20.24 3.40 -12.57
CA LEU A 39 -21.31 4.19 -11.94
C LEU A 39 -21.07 4.34 -10.43
N PHE A 40 -20.80 3.22 -9.75
CA PHE A 40 -20.54 3.22 -8.32
C PHE A 40 -19.32 4.07 -7.95
N GLY A 41 -18.22 3.88 -8.67
CA GLY A 41 -16.99 4.64 -8.40
C GLY A 41 -17.13 6.13 -8.71
N THR A 42 -17.87 6.49 -9.78
CA THR A 42 -18.18 7.89 -10.11
C THR A 42 -19.09 8.52 -9.07
N ALA A 43 -20.16 7.83 -8.66
CA ALA A 43 -21.08 8.29 -7.62
C ALA A 43 -20.36 8.51 -6.29
N LEU A 44 -19.52 7.55 -5.88
CA LEU A 44 -18.72 7.63 -4.65
C LEU A 44 -17.76 8.82 -4.70
N PHE A 45 -17.11 9.05 -5.84
CA PHE A 45 -16.16 10.15 -6.01
C PHE A 45 -16.87 11.52 -5.95
N LEU A 46 -17.96 11.70 -6.71
CA LEU A 46 -18.69 12.97 -6.75
C LEU A 46 -19.33 13.29 -5.40
N GLN A 47 -19.94 12.29 -4.75
CA GLN A 47 -20.50 12.48 -3.41
C GLN A 47 -19.42 12.89 -2.40
N LYS A 48 -18.23 12.25 -2.47
CA LYS A 48 -17.09 12.60 -1.63
C LYS A 48 -16.58 14.02 -1.94
N LEU A 49 -16.43 14.38 -3.22
CA LEU A 49 -16.01 15.71 -3.65
C LEU A 49 -16.93 16.79 -3.09
N LEU A 50 -18.24 16.61 -3.24
CA LEU A 50 -19.25 17.55 -2.78
C LEU A 50 -19.26 17.67 -1.25
N THR A 51 -19.21 16.55 -0.52
CA THR A 51 -19.30 16.58 0.95
C THR A 51 -18.02 17.04 1.62
N GLU A 52 -16.84 16.72 1.07
CA GLU A 52 -15.54 17.05 1.68
C GLU A 52 -14.99 18.38 1.19
N GLN A 53 -15.08 18.67 -0.13
CA GLN A 53 -14.53 19.89 -0.68
C GLN A 53 -15.52 21.06 -0.64
N ARG A 54 -16.82 20.80 -0.53
CA ARG A 54 -17.89 21.83 -0.45
C ARG A 54 -17.68 22.96 -1.46
N PRO A 55 -17.71 22.66 -2.78
CA PRO A 55 -17.50 23.68 -3.81
C PRO A 55 -18.62 24.75 -3.78
N ASP A 56 -18.26 26.02 -4.03
CA ASP A 56 -19.25 27.09 -4.22
C ASP A 56 -19.89 26.99 -5.61
N TYR A 57 -19.12 26.49 -6.58
CA TYR A 57 -19.54 26.29 -7.97
C TYR A 57 -19.02 24.95 -8.51
N MET A 58 -19.81 24.30 -9.35
CA MET A 58 -19.40 23.03 -9.97
C MET A 58 -19.98 22.90 -11.38
N VAL A 59 -19.15 22.48 -12.33
CA VAL A 59 -19.55 22.16 -13.72
C VAL A 59 -18.97 20.82 -14.11
N ILE A 60 -19.75 19.99 -14.81
CA ILE A 60 -19.32 18.69 -15.30
C ILE A 60 -19.21 18.77 -16.83
N ALA A 61 -18.02 18.57 -17.38
CA ALA A 61 -17.79 18.51 -18.82
C ALA A 61 -17.67 17.06 -19.30
N ARG A 62 -18.20 16.78 -20.50
CA ARG A 62 -18.12 15.47 -21.15
C ARG A 62 -17.77 15.57 -22.62
N ASP A 63 -17.11 14.58 -23.15
CA ASP A 63 -16.90 14.41 -24.58
C ASP A 63 -18.20 14.02 -25.30
N MET A 64 -18.38 14.57 -26.50
CA MET A 64 -19.45 14.20 -27.41
C MET A 64 -18.96 13.09 -28.36
N ARG A 65 -19.89 12.34 -28.96
CA ARG A 65 -19.55 11.23 -29.89
C ARG A 65 -19.06 11.69 -31.27
N GLN A 66 -19.30 12.95 -31.61
CA GLN A 66 -18.91 13.53 -32.90
C GLN A 66 -17.41 13.76 -32.99
N PRO A 67 -16.82 13.65 -34.20
CA PRO A 67 -15.43 14.06 -34.39
C PRO A 67 -15.21 15.53 -33.97
N THR A 68 -14.01 15.82 -33.47
CA THR A 68 -13.61 17.15 -33.09
C THR A 68 -12.72 17.79 -34.15
N PHE A 69 -12.48 19.11 -34.07
CA PHE A 69 -11.58 19.82 -34.99
C PHE A 69 -10.17 19.19 -35.06
N ARG A 70 -9.73 18.46 -33.98
CA ARG A 70 -8.45 17.74 -33.97
C ARG A 70 -8.47 16.55 -34.93
N HIS A 71 -9.59 15.85 -35.06
CA HIS A 71 -9.76 14.74 -36.03
C HIS A 71 -9.74 15.27 -37.47
N GLU A 72 -10.31 16.47 -37.72
CA GLU A 72 -10.27 17.11 -39.02
C GLU A 72 -8.84 17.53 -39.39
N MET A 73 -8.10 18.07 -38.41
CA MET A 73 -6.70 18.49 -38.57
C MET A 73 -5.77 17.32 -38.77
N TYR A 74 -5.99 16.21 -38.05
CA TYR A 74 -5.15 15.02 -38.09
C TYR A 74 -6.00 13.74 -37.97
N PRO A 75 -6.35 13.09 -39.10
CA PRO A 75 -7.22 11.91 -39.09
C PRO A 75 -6.72 10.72 -38.26
N LYS A 76 -5.43 10.71 -37.91
CA LYS A 76 -4.84 9.69 -37.02
C LYS A 76 -4.95 10.04 -35.54
N TYR A 77 -5.47 11.19 -35.17
CA TYR A 77 -5.68 11.59 -33.79
C TYR A 77 -6.59 10.60 -33.08
N LYS A 78 -6.15 10.11 -31.92
CA LYS A 78 -6.83 9.06 -31.12
C LYS A 78 -7.13 7.74 -31.85
N ALA A 79 -6.62 7.50 -33.07
CA ALA A 79 -6.87 6.28 -33.85
C ALA A 79 -6.28 5.00 -33.22
N ASN A 80 -5.35 5.12 -32.30
CA ASN A 80 -4.76 4.03 -31.54
C ASN A 80 -5.54 3.67 -30.25
N ARG A 81 -6.58 4.45 -29.90
CA ARG A 81 -7.42 4.12 -28.74
C ARG A 81 -8.23 2.85 -29.03
N THR A 82 -8.15 1.90 -28.10
CA THR A 82 -9.00 0.69 -28.15
C THR A 82 -10.46 1.07 -27.93
N ALA A 83 -11.37 0.33 -28.59
CA ALA A 83 -12.80 0.51 -28.36
C ALA A 83 -13.13 0.40 -26.87
N MET A 84 -14.11 1.19 -26.43
CA MET A 84 -14.60 1.14 -25.04
C MET A 84 -15.05 -0.29 -24.71
N PRO A 85 -14.67 -0.86 -23.54
CA PRO A 85 -15.16 -2.18 -23.12
C PRO A 85 -16.70 -2.26 -23.16
N GLU A 86 -17.25 -3.39 -23.59
CA GLU A 86 -18.70 -3.56 -23.77
C GLU A 86 -19.48 -3.32 -22.46
N ASP A 87 -18.94 -3.79 -21.35
CA ASP A 87 -19.52 -3.61 -20.02
C ASP A 87 -19.44 -2.15 -19.51
N LEU A 88 -18.45 -1.36 -19.94
CA LEU A 88 -18.40 0.08 -19.70
C LEU A 88 -19.37 0.82 -20.62
N ALA A 89 -19.43 0.44 -21.89
CA ALA A 89 -20.35 1.03 -22.87
C ALA A 89 -21.82 0.88 -22.44
N ALA A 90 -22.17 -0.27 -21.85
CA ALA A 90 -23.49 -0.52 -21.28
C ALA A 90 -23.84 0.41 -20.09
N GLN A 91 -22.83 0.93 -19.38
CA GLN A 91 -23.02 1.84 -18.24
C GLN A 91 -23.19 3.32 -18.67
N MET A 92 -22.84 3.70 -19.91
CA MET A 92 -22.84 5.10 -20.34
C MET A 92 -24.21 5.80 -20.25
N PRO A 93 -25.36 5.18 -20.63
CA PRO A 93 -26.66 5.83 -20.46
C PRO A 93 -27.00 6.12 -19.01
N HIS A 94 -26.66 5.22 -18.10
CA HIS A 94 -26.85 5.41 -16.66
C HIS A 94 -25.87 6.41 -16.08
N LEU A 95 -24.65 6.51 -16.62
CA LEU A 95 -23.67 7.53 -16.20
C LEU A 95 -24.21 8.93 -16.49
N GLU A 96 -24.80 9.15 -17.64
CA GLU A 96 -25.41 10.46 -17.95
C GLU A 96 -26.57 10.78 -17.00
N ARG A 97 -27.42 9.80 -16.65
CA ARG A 97 -28.47 9.97 -15.65
C ARG A 97 -27.90 10.28 -14.27
N LEU A 98 -26.84 9.59 -13.87
CA LEU A 98 -26.15 9.79 -12.60
C LEU A 98 -25.58 11.20 -12.48
N LEU A 99 -24.85 11.66 -13.51
CA LEU A 99 -24.27 13.01 -13.52
C LEU A 99 -25.34 14.11 -13.43
N LYS A 100 -26.46 13.95 -14.16
CA LYS A 100 -27.59 14.88 -14.10
C LYS A 100 -28.27 14.87 -12.73
N ALA A 101 -28.35 13.71 -12.06
CA ALA A 101 -29.01 13.57 -10.77
C ALA A 101 -28.31 14.37 -9.65
N PHE A 102 -27.01 14.68 -9.78
CA PHE A 102 -26.35 15.61 -8.88
C PHE A 102 -26.79 17.09 -9.03
N GLY A 103 -27.48 17.43 -10.12
CA GLY A 103 -28.05 18.77 -10.33
C GLY A 103 -27.03 19.84 -10.72
N CYS A 104 -25.78 19.49 -11.00
CA CYS A 104 -24.76 20.41 -11.48
C CYS A 104 -24.87 20.56 -13.02
N PRO A 105 -24.56 21.75 -13.60
CA PRO A 105 -24.53 21.94 -15.03
C PRO A 105 -23.62 20.91 -15.72
N MET A 106 -24.13 20.27 -16.77
CA MET A 106 -23.39 19.31 -17.55
C MET A 106 -23.22 19.83 -18.98
N LEU A 107 -21.98 20.00 -19.39
CA LEU A 107 -21.61 20.55 -20.68
C LEU A 107 -21.07 19.47 -21.63
N GLY A 108 -21.41 19.61 -22.89
CA GLY A 108 -20.84 18.85 -24.01
C GLY A 108 -21.20 19.56 -25.30
N GLN A 109 -20.22 19.85 -26.17
CA GLN A 109 -20.42 20.58 -27.38
C GLN A 109 -19.83 19.83 -28.58
N PRO A 110 -20.59 19.59 -29.65
CA PRO A 110 -20.07 18.98 -30.89
C PRO A 110 -18.90 19.77 -31.46
N GLY A 111 -17.87 19.06 -31.93
CA GLY A 111 -16.68 19.66 -32.52
C GLY A 111 -15.57 19.99 -31.51
N PHE A 112 -15.85 19.96 -30.20
CA PHE A 112 -14.89 20.21 -29.13
C PHE A 112 -14.79 19.02 -28.16
N GLU A 113 -13.68 18.94 -27.45
CA GLU A 113 -13.48 17.98 -26.38
C GLU A 113 -13.84 18.61 -25.01
N ALA A 114 -14.07 17.78 -23.99
CA ALA A 114 -14.32 18.24 -22.62
C ALA A 114 -13.23 19.20 -22.14
N ASP A 115 -11.97 18.92 -22.53
CA ASP A 115 -10.81 19.72 -22.18
C ASP A 115 -10.91 21.16 -22.67
N ASP A 116 -11.45 21.36 -23.89
CA ASP A 116 -11.63 22.71 -24.47
C ASP A 116 -12.71 23.52 -23.72
N LEU A 117 -13.78 22.82 -23.27
CA LEU A 117 -14.83 23.45 -22.47
C LEU A 117 -14.31 23.81 -21.08
N ILE A 118 -13.59 22.90 -20.43
CA ILE A 118 -12.95 23.13 -19.13
C ILE A 118 -11.94 24.27 -19.23
N GLY A 119 -11.07 24.24 -20.24
CA GLY A 119 -10.07 25.28 -20.46
C GLY A 119 -10.68 26.67 -20.67
N THR A 120 -11.78 26.73 -21.42
CA THR A 120 -12.52 27.98 -21.66
C THR A 120 -13.12 28.54 -20.38
N LEU A 121 -13.79 27.69 -19.58
CA LEU A 121 -14.39 28.14 -18.33
C LEU A 121 -13.33 28.50 -17.28
N ALA A 122 -12.24 27.75 -17.21
CA ALA A 122 -11.13 28.08 -16.32
C ALA A 122 -10.55 29.45 -16.61
N ARG A 123 -10.28 29.77 -17.90
CA ARG A 123 -9.77 31.09 -18.29
C ARG A 123 -10.79 32.20 -18.13
N ARG A 124 -12.09 31.93 -18.31
CA ARG A 124 -13.16 32.90 -18.17
C ARG A 124 -13.38 33.35 -16.73
N TRP A 125 -13.29 32.44 -15.76
CA TRP A 125 -13.74 32.69 -14.40
C TRP A 125 -12.65 32.73 -13.34
N ALA A 126 -11.45 32.18 -13.59
CA ALA A 126 -10.36 32.25 -12.60
C ALA A 126 -10.00 33.69 -12.24
N SER A 127 -9.96 33.98 -10.95
CA SER A 127 -9.65 35.29 -10.40
C SER A 127 -9.12 35.20 -8.96
N PRO A 128 -8.56 36.25 -8.37
CA PRO A 128 -8.16 36.26 -6.96
C PRO A 128 -9.28 35.89 -5.98
N ASP A 129 -10.53 36.18 -6.35
CA ASP A 129 -11.72 35.91 -5.54
C ASP A 129 -12.36 34.56 -5.86
N LEU A 130 -11.98 33.90 -6.97
CA LEU A 130 -12.53 32.60 -7.41
C LEU A 130 -11.41 31.68 -7.92
N HIS A 131 -11.05 30.71 -7.11
CA HIS A 131 -10.10 29.68 -7.49
C HIS A 131 -10.75 28.52 -8.25
N VAL A 132 -10.14 28.14 -9.37
CA VAL A 132 -10.63 27.06 -10.24
C VAL A 132 -9.83 25.78 -10.00
N TYR A 133 -10.51 24.68 -9.75
CA TYR A 133 -9.95 23.34 -9.58
C TYR A 133 -10.42 22.45 -10.73
N ILE A 134 -9.50 22.08 -11.64
CA ILE A 134 -9.76 21.16 -12.74
C ILE A 134 -9.63 19.73 -12.23
N VAL A 135 -10.72 18.98 -12.21
CA VAL A 135 -10.78 17.62 -11.66
C VAL A 135 -10.51 16.60 -12.77
N SER A 136 -9.24 16.28 -12.98
CA SER A 136 -8.79 15.31 -13.98
C SER A 136 -7.43 14.71 -13.60
N GLY A 137 -7.10 13.56 -14.20
CA GLY A 137 -5.76 12.98 -14.15
C GLY A 137 -4.91 13.32 -15.36
N ASP A 138 -5.43 14.08 -16.30
CA ASP A 138 -4.74 14.40 -17.55
C ASP A 138 -3.69 15.49 -17.33
N LYS A 139 -2.46 15.18 -17.80
CA LYS A 139 -1.33 16.10 -17.73
C LYS A 139 -1.47 17.33 -18.63
N ASP A 140 -2.29 17.24 -19.66
CA ASP A 140 -2.45 18.29 -20.67
C ASP A 140 -3.09 19.54 -20.06
N PHE A 141 -3.91 19.40 -19.02
CA PHE A 141 -4.44 20.52 -18.23
C PHE A 141 -3.36 21.34 -17.50
N MET A 142 -2.12 20.84 -17.39
CA MET A 142 -1.04 21.59 -16.75
C MET A 142 -0.65 22.87 -17.51
N GLN A 143 -1.02 23.00 -18.79
CA GLN A 143 -0.90 24.23 -19.58
C GLN A 143 -1.83 25.36 -19.13
N LEU A 144 -2.88 25.04 -18.35
CA LEU A 144 -3.87 26.02 -17.88
C LEU A 144 -3.59 26.54 -16.47
N ILE A 145 -2.63 25.95 -15.77
CA ILE A 145 -2.32 26.28 -14.38
C ILE A 145 -1.72 27.67 -14.28
N ASP A 146 -2.27 28.45 -13.36
CA ASP A 146 -1.76 29.79 -13.00
C ASP A 146 -1.91 29.98 -11.48
N ASP A 147 -1.99 31.24 -11.03
CA ASP A 147 -2.09 31.59 -9.60
C ASP A 147 -3.49 31.32 -9.02
N HIS A 148 -4.50 31.14 -9.89
CA HIS A 148 -5.91 30.95 -9.52
C HIS A 148 -6.52 29.67 -10.10
N THR A 149 -5.78 28.93 -10.93
CA THR A 149 -6.20 27.69 -11.57
C THR A 149 -5.29 26.54 -11.15
N PHE A 150 -5.87 25.46 -10.64
CA PHE A 150 -5.16 24.30 -10.09
C PHE A 150 -5.69 23.00 -10.71
N LEU A 151 -4.83 21.98 -10.85
CA LEU A 151 -5.25 20.64 -11.24
C LEU A 151 -5.48 19.80 -10.00
N TYR A 152 -6.71 19.34 -9.80
CA TYR A 152 -7.12 18.44 -8.72
C TYR A 152 -7.09 17.00 -9.23
N THR A 153 -6.06 16.25 -8.86
CA THR A 153 -5.85 14.87 -9.30
C THR A 153 -6.25 13.89 -8.21
N PRO A 154 -7.35 13.14 -8.39
CA PRO A 154 -7.75 12.12 -7.42
C PRO A 154 -6.70 11.02 -7.29
N LYS A 155 -6.43 10.52 -6.08
CA LYS A 155 -5.56 9.36 -5.82
C LYS A 155 -6.35 8.17 -5.25
N LYS A 156 -5.84 6.95 -5.43
CA LYS A 156 -6.48 5.75 -4.92
C LYS A 156 -6.13 5.54 -3.45
N GLY A 157 -7.11 5.73 -2.54
CA GLY A 157 -6.90 5.53 -1.10
C GLY A 157 -6.12 6.63 -0.39
N GLU A 158 -5.83 7.73 -1.08
CA GLU A 158 -5.13 8.90 -0.56
C GLU A 158 -5.97 10.15 -0.86
N GLU A 159 -5.66 11.27 -0.22
CA GLU A 159 -6.20 12.57 -0.61
C GLU A 159 -5.81 12.93 -2.05
N ALA A 160 -6.65 13.71 -2.71
CA ALA A 160 -6.36 14.21 -4.04
C ALA A 160 -5.16 15.16 -3.99
N THR A 161 -4.32 15.09 -5.00
CA THR A 161 -3.18 16.02 -5.11
C THR A 161 -3.63 17.27 -5.85
N ILE A 162 -3.45 18.43 -5.24
CA ILE A 162 -3.63 19.74 -5.89
C ILE A 162 -2.28 20.13 -6.50
N ILE A 163 -2.26 20.33 -7.82
CA ILE A 163 -1.06 20.68 -8.58
C ILE A 163 -1.19 22.14 -9.00
N GLY A 164 -0.32 23.00 -8.47
CA GLY A 164 -0.11 24.36 -8.89
C GLY A 164 1.17 24.50 -9.74
N ARG A 165 1.64 25.73 -9.95
CA ARG A 165 2.84 26.06 -10.76
C ARG A 165 4.07 25.23 -10.38
N GLN A 166 4.34 25.04 -9.09
CA GLN A 166 5.48 24.23 -8.63
C GLN A 166 5.35 22.77 -9.06
N GLY A 167 4.16 22.18 -8.97
CA GLY A 167 3.94 20.79 -9.39
C GLY A 167 4.09 20.59 -10.90
N VAL A 168 3.81 21.62 -11.72
CA VAL A 168 4.11 21.62 -13.16
C VAL A 168 5.62 21.59 -13.39
N TYR A 169 6.36 22.46 -12.68
CA TYR A 169 7.80 22.52 -12.77
C TYR A 169 8.46 21.20 -12.35
N ASP A 170 7.99 20.59 -11.27
CA ASP A 170 8.49 19.29 -10.80
C ASP A 170 8.30 18.17 -11.84
N LYS A 171 7.23 18.25 -12.64
CA LYS A 171 6.90 17.22 -13.63
C LYS A 171 7.58 17.44 -14.98
N PHE A 172 7.56 18.65 -15.49
CA PHE A 172 8.04 18.97 -16.83
C PHE A 172 9.37 19.74 -16.84
N SER A 173 9.84 20.22 -15.68
CA SER A 173 10.98 21.13 -15.53
C SER A 173 10.83 22.41 -16.40
N CYS A 174 9.59 22.89 -16.55
CA CYS A 174 9.25 24.12 -17.27
C CYS A 174 8.04 24.80 -16.59
N THR A 175 7.76 26.05 -16.97
CA THR A 175 6.58 26.78 -16.47
C THR A 175 5.29 26.29 -17.15
N PRO A 176 4.11 26.53 -16.58
CA PRO A 176 2.83 26.17 -17.21
C PRO A 176 2.69 26.70 -18.63
N GLU A 177 3.15 27.94 -18.88
CA GLU A 177 3.10 28.58 -20.18
C GLU A 177 3.96 27.87 -21.24
N GLN A 178 4.95 27.07 -20.81
CA GLN A 178 5.86 26.31 -21.67
C GLN A 178 5.41 24.85 -21.88
N VAL A 179 4.39 24.39 -21.17
CA VAL A 179 3.92 22.99 -21.24
C VAL A 179 3.50 22.63 -22.66
N ILE A 180 2.81 23.54 -23.37
CA ILE A 180 2.38 23.32 -24.76
C ILE A 180 3.59 23.02 -25.66
N ASP A 181 4.66 23.80 -25.54
CA ASP A 181 5.87 23.64 -26.33
C ASP A 181 6.64 22.36 -25.96
N CYS A 182 6.60 21.99 -24.67
CA CYS A 182 7.17 20.75 -24.18
C CYS A 182 6.43 19.54 -24.77
N LEU A 183 5.10 19.55 -24.71
CA LEU A 183 4.24 18.50 -25.26
C LEU A 183 4.31 18.44 -26.80
N ALA A 184 4.49 19.56 -27.47
CA ALA A 184 4.69 19.61 -28.92
C ALA A 184 5.96 18.87 -29.37
N LEU A 185 7.02 18.93 -28.57
CA LEU A 185 8.26 18.18 -28.81
C LEU A 185 8.15 16.70 -28.46
N ILE A 186 7.53 16.36 -27.31
CA ILE A 186 7.40 14.99 -26.78
C ILE A 186 6.36 14.20 -27.58
N GLY A 187 5.23 14.85 -27.93
CA GLY A 187 4.01 14.19 -28.41
C GLY A 187 3.23 13.52 -27.30
N ASP A 188 2.13 12.88 -27.67
CA ASP A 188 1.33 12.04 -26.78
C ASP A 188 0.97 10.72 -27.44
N ALA A 189 1.52 9.63 -26.89
CA ALA A 189 1.23 8.28 -27.39
C ALA A 189 -0.22 7.83 -27.10
N SER A 190 -0.90 8.41 -26.08
CA SER A 190 -2.28 8.06 -25.73
C SER A 190 -3.23 8.59 -26.80
N ASP A 191 -2.98 9.81 -27.28
CA ASP A 191 -3.82 10.51 -28.25
C ASP A 191 -3.24 10.49 -29.67
N ASN A 192 -2.18 9.70 -29.84
CA ASN A 192 -1.48 9.55 -31.12
C ASN A 192 -0.97 10.89 -31.68
N VAL A 193 -0.53 11.78 -30.79
CA VAL A 193 0.13 13.02 -31.17
C VAL A 193 1.60 12.71 -31.45
N PRO A 194 2.13 12.99 -32.67
CA PRO A 194 3.40 12.46 -33.12
C PRO A 194 4.63 12.99 -32.36
N GLY A 195 4.61 14.23 -31.91
CA GLY A 195 5.80 14.88 -31.36
C GLY A 195 6.94 14.96 -32.40
N VAL A 196 8.16 15.18 -31.92
CA VAL A 196 9.38 15.09 -32.73
C VAL A 196 10.03 13.75 -32.48
N PRO A 197 10.05 12.80 -33.47
CA PRO A 197 10.63 11.47 -33.27
C PRO A 197 12.09 11.54 -32.81
N GLY A 198 12.38 10.94 -31.66
CA GLY A 198 13.73 10.94 -31.06
C GLY A 198 13.93 12.01 -29.96
N ILE A 199 12.94 12.86 -29.70
CA ILE A 199 12.92 13.79 -28.56
C ILE A 199 11.89 13.28 -27.54
N GLY A 200 12.36 12.84 -26.37
CA GLY A 200 11.52 12.47 -25.24
C GLY A 200 11.58 13.53 -24.13
N ASP A 201 10.92 13.23 -22.99
CA ASP A 201 10.74 14.15 -21.86
C ASP A 201 12.00 14.94 -21.47
N LYS A 202 13.12 14.21 -21.20
CA LYS A 202 14.39 14.85 -20.81
C LYS A 202 14.99 15.74 -21.89
N GLY A 203 14.77 15.39 -23.16
CA GLY A 203 15.25 16.15 -24.30
C GLY A 203 14.47 17.43 -24.49
N ALA A 204 13.15 17.35 -24.42
CA ALA A 204 12.25 18.48 -24.51
C ALA A 204 12.46 19.46 -23.35
N SER A 205 12.49 18.98 -22.11
CA SER A 205 12.72 19.82 -20.92
C SER A 205 14.06 20.59 -21.02
N LYS A 206 15.14 19.92 -21.51
CA LYS A 206 16.43 20.58 -21.70
C LYS A 206 16.38 21.66 -22.77
N LEU A 207 15.74 21.39 -23.92
CA LEU A 207 15.58 22.36 -25.00
C LEU A 207 14.73 23.56 -24.56
N ILE A 208 13.63 23.33 -23.86
CA ILE A 208 12.78 24.41 -23.36
C ILE A 208 13.53 25.25 -22.31
N ALA A 209 14.28 24.64 -21.41
CA ALA A 209 15.08 25.35 -20.41
C ALA A 209 16.18 26.22 -21.07
N GLU A 210 16.78 25.76 -22.18
CA GLU A 210 17.88 26.45 -22.87
C GLU A 210 17.38 27.55 -23.83
N TYR A 211 16.28 27.28 -24.56
CA TYR A 211 15.80 28.22 -25.63
C TYR A 211 14.48 28.91 -25.28
N GLY A 212 13.72 28.44 -24.30
CA GLY A 212 12.52 29.03 -23.76
C GLY A 212 11.22 28.72 -24.51
N SER A 213 11.22 28.51 -25.83
CA SER A 213 10.00 28.20 -26.60
C SER A 213 10.31 27.30 -27.80
N LEU A 214 9.27 26.64 -28.34
CA LEU A 214 9.38 25.80 -29.54
C LEU A 214 9.89 26.63 -30.74
N ASP A 215 9.39 27.80 -30.96
CA ASP A 215 9.80 28.64 -32.08
C ASP A 215 11.29 28.99 -31.99
N LYS A 216 11.76 29.43 -30.82
CA LYS A 216 13.20 29.69 -30.61
C LYS A 216 14.06 28.45 -30.76
N ILE A 217 13.59 27.27 -30.34
CA ILE A 217 14.31 25.99 -30.55
C ILE A 217 14.47 25.72 -32.06
N LEU A 218 13.37 25.87 -32.82
CA LEU A 218 13.35 25.58 -34.25
C LEU A 218 14.15 26.63 -35.08
N ASP A 219 14.24 27.84 -34.61
CA ASP A 219 15.07 28.89 -35.26
C ASP A 219 16.54 28.75 -34.93
N ASN A 220 16.89 28.13 -33.82
CA ASN A 220 18.28 27.91 -33.36
C ASN A 220 18.78 26.49 -33.54
N ILE A 221 18.14 25.67 -34.37
CA ILE A 221 18.55 24.28 -34.63
C ILE A 221 20.06 24.16 -34.92
N PRO A 222 20.70 25.04 -35.75
CA PRO A 222 22.13 24.89 -36.00
C PRO A 222 23.03 25.02 -34.78
N LEU A 223 22.57 25.70 -33.71
CA LEU A 223 23.32 25.94 -32.48
C LEU A 223 23.20 24.80 -31.46
N ILE A 224 22.30 23.86 -31.69
CA ILE A 224 22.10 22.70 -30.80
C ILE A 224 23.28 21.75 -30.89
N ASN A 225 24.02 21.57 -29.80
CA ASN A 225 25.25 20.77 -29.76
C ASN A 225 25.02 19.29 -30.08
N ASN A 226 23.89 18.71 -29.68
CA ASN A 226 23.58 17.30 -29.90
C ASN A 226 23.15 17.06 -31.36
N LYS A 227 24.02 16.38 -32.15
CA LYS A 227 23.77 16.07 -33.54
C LYS A 227 22.47 15.31 -33.79
N LYS A 228 22.14 14.30 -32.96
CA LYS A 228 20.88 13.52 -33.09
C LYS A 228 19.64 14.38 -32.85
N MET A 229 19.66 15.24 -31.85
CA MET A 229 18.56 16.18 -31.58
C MET A 229 18.40 17.20 -32.70
N ARG A 230 19.50 17.70 -33.23
CA ARG A 230 19.49 18.65 -34.35
C ARG A 230 18.88 18.01 -35.61
N GLU A 231 19.25 16.79 -35.95
CA GLU A 231 18.68 16.03 -37.08
C GLU A 231 17.19 15.71 -36.85
N ALA A 232 16.81 15.32 -35.61
CA ALA A 232 15.42 15.07 -35.25
C ALA A 232 14.55 16.32 -35.41
N LEU A 233 15.00 17.49 -34.98
CA LEU A 233 14.27 18.75 -35.08
C LEU A 233 14.16 19.23 -36.53
N LEU A 234 15.24 19.09 -37.37
CA LEU A 234 15.21 19.39 -38.77
C LEU A 234 14.16 18.57 -39.53
N ASN A 235 14.12 17.28 -39.28
CA ASN A 235 13.19 16.36 -39.95
C ASN A 235 11.76 16.41 -39.35
N GLY A 236 11.64 16.84 -38.10
CA GLY A 236 10.38 16.83 -37.34
C GLY A 236 9.73 18.23 -37.20
N ARG A 237 10.19 19.25 -37.88
CA ARG A 237 9.69 20.64 -37.73
C ARG A 237 8.17 20.73 -37.92
N ASP A 238 7.65 20.19 -39.00
CA ASP A 238 6.21 20.22 -39.31
C ASP A 238 5.40 19.39 -38.31
N LEU A 239 5.96 18.26 -37.86
CA LEU A 239 5.32 17.44 -36.82
C LEU A 239 5.27 18.16 -35.47
N ALA A 240 6.29 18.96 -35.13
CA ALA A 240 6.28 19.74 -33.91
C ALA A 240 5.16 20.79 -33.93
N TYR A 241 4.99 21.51 -35.03
CA TYR A 241 3.90 22.48 -35.16
C TYR A 241 2.52 21.84 -35.23
N LEU A 242 2.39 20.69 -35.91
CA LEU A 242 1.16 19.91 -35.86
C LEU A 242 0.84 19.44 -34.45
N SER A 243 1.83 18.91 -33.75
CA SER A 243 1.68 18.46 -32.36
C SER A 243 1.31 19.62 -31.44
N LYS A 244 1.94 20.79 -31.59
CA LYS A 244 1.58 22.00 -30.84
C LYS A 244 0.08 22.34 -30.99
N LYS A 245 -0.43 22.30 -32.23
CA LYS A 245 -1.86 22.56 -32.50
C LYS A 245 -2.78 21.51 -31.87
N LEU A 246 -2.37 20.23 -31.88
CA LEU A 246 -3.15 19.10 -31.33
C LEU A 246 -3.22 19.09 -29.81
N VAL A 247 -2.10 19.44 -29.11
CA VAL A 247 -2.05 19.44 -27.63
C VAL A 247 -2.57 20.73 -27.02
N THR A 248 -2.76 21.81 -27.82
CA THR A 248 -3.27 23.07 -27.30
C THR A 248 -4.75 22.94 -26.96
N ILE A 249 -5.09 23.18 -25.72
CA ILE A 249 -6.48 23.28 -25.25
C ILE A 249 -7.05 24.64 -25.68
N ARG A 250 -8.22 24.60 -26.34
CA ARG A 250 -8.93 25.83 -26.72
C ARG A 250 -9.51 26.48 -25.46
N THR A 251 -9.44 27.82 -25.42
CA THR A 251 -9.92 28.62 -24.28
C THR A 251 -10.89 29.73 -24.72
N ASP A 252 -11.37 29.64 -25.94
CA ASP A 252 -12.19 30.63 -26.63
C ASP A 252 -13.47 29.99 -27.21
N VAL A 253 -13.92 28.85 -26.68
CA VAL A 253 -15.16 28.21 -27.10
C VAL A 253 -16.34 29.06 -26.61
N GLU A 254 -17.33 29.28 -27.47
CA GLU A 254 -18.57 29.94 -27.10
C GLU A 254 -19.43 29.00 -26.25
N ILE A 255 -19.52 29.27 -24.95
CA ILE A 255 -20.27 28.48 -23.97
C ILE A 255 -21.32 29.39 -23.35
N PRO A 256 -22.64 29.12 -23.59
CA PRO A 256 -23.72 29.95 -23.04
C PRO A 256 -24.06 29.50 -21.61
N LEU A 257 -23.10 29.67 -20.71
CA LEU A 257 -23.24 29.34 -19.27
C LEU A 257 -22.68 30.55 -18.49
N GLU A 258 -23.47 31.06 -17.56
CA GLU A 258 -23.04 32.06 -16.60
C GLU A 258 -22.58 31.42 -15.29
N LEU A 259 -21.69 32.09 -14.55
CA LEU A 259 -21.17 31.57 -13.28
C LEU A 259 -22.28 31.29 -12.26
N ALA A 260 -23.32 32.11 -12.24
CA ALA A 260 -24.47 31.93 -11.35
C ALA A 260 -25.20 30.58 -11.58
N ASP A 261 -25.23 30.10 -12.83
CA ASP A 261 -25.86 28.84 -13.16
C ASP A 261 -25.05 27.62 -12.64
N ALA A 262 -23.76 27.84 -12.38
CA ALA A 262 -22.84 26.83 -11.83
C ALA A 262 -22.84 26.82 -10.30
N ALA A 263 -23.61 27.68 -9.64
CA ALA A 263 -23.71 27.69 -8.18
C ALA A 263 -24.11 26.29 -7.64
N CYS A 264 -23.38 25.83 -6.67
CA CYS A 264 -23.55 24.49 -6.10
C CYS A 264 -23.76 24.59 -4.59
N ASP A 265 -24.91 24.15 -4.14
CA ASP A 265 -25.10 23.80 -2.72
C ASP A 265 -24.77 22.31 -2.56
N PRO A 266 -23.64 21.95 -1.96
CA PRO A 266 -23.20 20.55 -1.87
C PRO A 266 -24.18 19.66 -1.13
N PHE A 267 -24.89 20.19 -0.13
CA PHE A 267 -25.89 19.42 0.62
C PHE A 267 -27.10 19.08 -0.27
N THR A 268 -27.68 20.10 -0.91
CA THR A 268 -28.82 19.90 -1.84
C THR A 268 -28.42 18.98 -3.00
N ALA A 269 -27.20 19.11 -3.54
CA ALA A 269 -26.73 18.29 -4.65
C ALA A 269 -26.69 16.79 -4.28
N VAL A 270 -26.23 16.42 -3.09
CA VAL A 270 -26.14 15.00 -2.68
C VAL A 270 -27.42 14.45 -2.10
N THR A 271 -28.37 15.29 -1.69
CA THR A 271 -29.65 14.86 -1.07
C THR A 271 -30.84 14.87 -2.02
N ARG A 272 -30.62 15.21 -3.32
CA ARG A 272 -31.69 15.21 -4.34
C ARG A 272 -32.39 13.88 -4.44
N GLN A 273 -33.71 13.94 -4.59
CA GLN A 273 -34.55 12.75 -4.66
C GLN A 273 -34.17 11.89 -5.89
N GLU A 274 -33.90 12.52 -7.05
CA GLU A 274 -33.49 11.84 -8.27
C GLU A 274 -32.20 11.03 -8.09
N LEU A 275 -31.27 11.50 -7.26
CA LEU A 275 -30.03 10.79 -6.95
C LEU A 275 -30.30 9.59 -6.05
N ARG A 276 -31.19 9.74 -5.07
CA ARG A 276 -31.61 8.68 -4.16
C ARG A 276 -32.33 7.56 -4.91
N ASP A 277 -33.29 7.90 -5.76
CA ASP A 277 -34.03 6.95 -6.57
C ASP A 277 -33.09 6.16 -7.48
N LEU A 278 -32.10 6.84 -8.07
CA LEU A 278 -31.11 6.20 -8.92
C LEU A 278 -30.16 5.29 -8.12
N TYR A 279 -29.80 5.66 -6.88
CA TYR A 279 -29.00 4.79 -6.01
C TYR A 279 -29.77 3.53 -5.57
N GLU A 280 -31.08 3.63 -5.37
CA GLU A 280 -31.93 2.46 -5.12
C GLU A 280 -32.01 1.56 -6.37
N GLU A 281 -32.24 2.13 -7.56
CA GLU A 281 -32.28 1.40 -8.84
C GLU A 281 -30.96 0.66 -9.09
N LEU A 282 -29.82 1.28 -8.79
CA LEU A 282 -28.49 0.73 -9.00
C LEU A 282 -27.97 -0.10 -7.82
N GLU A 283 -28.77 -0.30 -6.76
CA GLU A 283 -28.43 -1.06 -5.56
C GLU A 283 -27.21 -0.48 -4.78
N PHE A 284 -27.04 0.84 -4.80
CA PHE A 284 -25.94 1.54 -4.09
C PHE A 284 -26.28 1.82 -2.62
N THR A 285 -26.70 0.78 -1.90
CA THR A 285 -27.21 0.86 -0.53
C THR A 285 -26.28 1.60 0.45
N GLY A 286 -24.97 1.47 0.28
CA GLY A 286 -23.97 2.17 1.09
C GLY A 286 -23.94 3.69 0.85
N LEU A 287 -24.19 4.13 -0.41
CA LEU A 287 -24.26 5.55 -0.76
C LEU A 287 -25.58 6.16 -0.32
N SER A 288 -26.72 5.43 -0.47
CA SER A 288 -28.04 5.86 0.03
C SER A 288 -28.02 6.08 1.54
N LYS A 289 -27.46 5.14 2.31
CA LYS A 289 -27.34 5.29 3.78
C LYS A 289 -26.54 6.52 4.19
N LYS A 290 -25.50 6.91 3.44
CA LYS A 290 -24.74 8.13 3.70
C LYS A 290 -25.60 9.38 3.51
N ILE A 291 -26.44 9.42 2.49
CA ILE A 291 -27.38 10.52 2.25
C ILE A 291 -28.40 10.60 3.39
N ASP A 292 -28.97 9.45 3.80
CA ASP A 292 -29.94 9.40 4.89
C ASP A 292 -29.34 9.92 6.21
N ASN A 293 -28.09 9.62 6.49
CA ASN A 293 -27.38 10.15 7.65
C ASN A 293 -27.22 11.69 7.58
N LEU A 294 -26.83 12.23 6.41
CA LEU A 294 -26.72 13.68 6.21
C LEU A 294 -28.06 14.40 6.45
N LEU A 295 -29.16 13.82 5.97
CA LEU A 295 -30.51 14.37 6.18
C LEU A 295 -30.93 14.33 7.67
N GLN A 296 -30.56 13.27 8.37
CA GLN A 296 -30.85 13.15 9.82
C GLN A 296 -30.06 14.17 10.66
N GLU A 297 -28.81 14.43 10.28
CA GLU A 297 -27.95 15.43 10.95
C GLU A 297 -28.48 16.85 10.76
N GLN A 298 -28.94 17.20 9.57
CA GLN A 298 -29.53 18.52 9.31
C GLN A 298 -30.84 18.71 10.09
N ASN A 299 -31.68 17.68 10.15
CA ASN A 299 -32.91 17.75 10.92
C ASN A 299 -32.66 17.90 12.44
N LYS A 300 -31.58 17.31 12.98
CA LYS A 300 -31.19 17.52 14.38
C LYS A 300 -30.68 18.94 14.62
N GLN A 301 -29.94 19.54 13.70
CA GLN A 301 -29.46 20.93 13.82
C GLN A 301 -30.61 21.94 13.70
N ALA A 302 -31.63 21.70 12.89
CA ALA A 302 -32.81 22.53 12.77
C ALA A 302 -33.68 22.52 14.05
N VAL A 303 -33.72 21.39 14.75
CA VAL A 303 -34.50 21.26 16.03
C VAL A 303 -33.76 21.91 17.20
N THR A 304 -32.45 22.04 17.18
CA THR A 304 -31.64 22.69 18.22
C THR A 304 -31.45 24.20 18.01
N GLY A 305 -31.81 24.74 16.85
CA GLY A 305 -31.69 26.16 16.50
C GLY A 305 -32.83 27.05 16.88
N ASP A 306 -34.00 26.49 17.30
CA ASP A 306 -35.25 27.25 17.53
C ASP A 306 -35.64 27.38 19.00
N SER A 307 -34.74 27.22 19.95
CA SER A 307 -34.98 27.38 21.37
C SER A 307 -34.04 28.39 22.03
N ASN A 308 -34.14 29.66 21.61
CA ASN A 308 -33.62 30.77 22.41
C ASN A 308 -34.50 32.03 22.23
N HIS A 309 -35.67 32.06 22.89
CA HIS A 309 -36.27 33.32 23.40
C HIS A 309 -37.30 33.02 24.48
N ASN A 310 -36.99 33.56 25.68
CA ASN A 310 -37.88 33.94 26.82
C ASN A 310 -38.57 32.80 27.59
N SER A 311 -38.50 32.71 28.88
CA SER A 311 -38.55 33.65 30.02
C SER A 311 -38.46 32.85 31.33
N ASP A 312 -37.89 33.51 32.31
CA ASP A 312 -37.94 33.36 33.80
C ASP A 312 -38.91 32.41 34.44
N SER A 313 -38.38 31.74 35.42
CA SER A 313 -38.84 31.57 36.84
C SER A 313 -39.12 30.16 37.35
N ALA A 314 -38.46 29.93 38.49
CA ALA A 314 -38.79 29.03 39.62
C ALA A 314 -38.45 27.53 39.56
N ALA A 315 -37.42 27.16 40.34
CA ALA A 315 -37.16 25.85 40.94
C ALA A 315 -38.09 25.60 42.13
N PRO A 316 -38.00 24.51 42.94
CA PRO A 316 -37.56 23.13 42.67
C PRO A 316 -38.50 22.05 43.27
N ALA A 317 -38.35 20.77 42.94
CA ALA A 317 -38.56 19.66 43.90
C ALA A 317 -38.17 18.29 43.34
N MET A 318 -37.25 17.59 43.99
CA MET A 318 -37.05 16.12 44.03
C MET A 318 -37.95 15.53 45.17
N PRO A 319 -38.00 14.20 45.46
CA PRO A 319 -37.89 12.99 44.62
C PRO A 319 -39.01 11.97 44.88
N THR A 320 -39.11 10.82 44.21
CA THR A 320 -39.38 9.50 44.88
C THR A 320 -39.52 8.31 43.89
N GLN A 321 -38.71 7.29 44.16
CA GLN A 321 -38.95 5.84 44.23
C GLN A 321 -39.57 5.05 43.05
N ALA A 322 -38.82 4.00 42.72
CA ALA A 322 -39.23 2.80 41.96
C ALA A 322 -40.30 1.96 42.71
N PRO A 323 -41.00 1.01 42.06
CA PRO A 323 -40.68 -0.38 42.26
C PRO A 323 -40.86 -1.35 41.06
N ARG A 324 -40.01 -2.34 41.08
CA ARG A 324 -39.93 -3.76 40.71
C ARG A 324 -41.05 -4.45 39.91
N ALA A 325 -40.54 -5.18 38.89
CA ALA A 325 -40.70 -6.62 38.50
C ALA A 325 -42.05 -7.07 37.93
N ASP A 326 -42.09 -7.69 36.76
CA ASP A 326 -42.00 -9.15 36.58
C ASP A 326 -42.14 -9.58 35.11
N SER A 327 -41.32 -10.55 34.74
CA SER A 327 -41.40 -11.68 33.77
C SER A 327 -42.02 -11.56 32.39
N SER A 328 -41.24 -11.90 31.36
CA SER A 328 -41.32 -13.06 30.45
C SER A 328 -40.68 -12.80 29.10
N GLU A 329 -39.80 -13.71 28.73
CA GLU A 329 -39.07 -13.85 27.45
C GLU A 329 -40.00 -14.12 26.25
N PRO A 330 -39.56 -13.97 24.96
CA PRO A 330 -38.39 -14.63 24.47
C PRO A 330 -37.44 -13.84 23.49
N ARG A 331 -36.28 -14.39 23.38
CA ARG A 331 -35.11 -13.99 22.59
C ARG A 331 -35.43 -13.80 21.12
N GLU A 332 -34.94 -12.72 20.54
CA GLU A 332 -34.52 -12.64 19.16
C GLU A 332 -33.10 -12.04 19.05
N SER A 333 -32.34 -12.64 18.19
CA SER A 333 -30.93 -12.46 17.91
C SER A 333 -30.56 -11.00 17.58
N GLY A 334 -29.67 -10.41 18.38
CA GLY A 334 -29.09 -9.10 18.13
C GLY A 334 -27.93 -9.15 17.17
N GLU A 335 -28.03 -8.44 16.07
CA GLU A 335 -26.90 -8.04 15.23
C GLU A 335 -26.07 -6.95 15.93
N PRO A 336 -24.74 -6.87 15.67
CA PRO A 336 -23.89 -5.92 16.39
C PRO A 336 -24.09 -4.49 15.91
N ASN A 337 -24.23 -3.63 16.89
CA ASN A 337 -24.38 -2.21 16.89
C ASN A 337 -23.45 -1.48 15.90
N THR A 338 -24.01 -0.87 14.86
CA THR A 338 -23.29 0.02 13.96
C THR A 338 -23.10 1.38 14.65
N ALA A 339 -21.91 1.61 15.17
CA ALA A 339 -21.49 2.92 15.66
C ALA A 339 -21.66 3.98 14.55
N SER A 340 -22.37 5.07 14.87
CA SER A 340 -22.47 6.25 14.01
C SER A 340 -21.09 6.77 13.67
N LYS A 341 -20.79 6.95 12.39
CA LYS A 341 -19.55 7.60 11.93
C LYS A 341 -19.68 9.10 12.22
N LEU A 342 -19.21 9.53 13.38
CA LEU A 342 -18.88 10.92 13.68
C LEU A 342 -17.74 11.36 12.75
N GLU A 343 -17.70 12.66 12.36
CA GLU A 343 -16.50 13.20 11.72
C GLU A 343 -15.27 12.98 12.60
N PRO A 344 -14.08 12.76 12.01
CA PRO A 344 -12.88 12.60 12.82
C PRO A 344 -12.65 13.84 13.69
N ARG A 345 -12.43 13.63 14.97
CA ARG A 345 -12.01 14.70 15.87
C ARG A 345 -10.63 15.19 15.43
N ARG A 346 -10.40 16.49 15.52
CA ARG A 346 -9.09 17.11 15.25
C ARG A 346 -8.56 17.73 16.53
N ALA A 347 -7.24 17.82 16.65
CA ALA A 347 -6.57 18.45 17.77
C ALA A 347 -7.02 19.92 18.01
N LEU A 348 -7.50 20.59 16.96
CA LEU A 348 -8.03 21.96 17.04
C LEU A 348 -9.37 22.07 17.77
N ASP A 349 -10.09 20.97 17.91
CA ASP A 349 -11.47 20.96 18.46
C ASP A 349 -11.52 20.64 19.96
N THR A 350 -10.35 20.33 20.59
CA THR A 350 -10.28 19.92 22.01
C THR A 350 -9.25 20.76 22.76
N VAL A 351 -9.60 21.23 23.96
CA VAL A 351 -8.61 21.82 24.90
C VAL A 351 -7.80 20.68 25.49
N LEU A 352 -6.56 20.51 25.00
CA LEU A 352 -5.66 19.45 25.41
C LEU A 352 -4.69 19.95 26.47
N GLY A 353 -4.44 19.14 27.50
CA GLY A 353 -3.44 19.40 28.54
C GLY A 353 -2.04 18.99 28.11
N TYR A 354 -1.57 19.52 26.97
CA TYR A 354 -0.24 19.22 26.43
C TYR A 354 0.79 20.20 26.96
N GLN A 355 1.91 19.68 27.51
CA GLN A 355 2.88 20.49 28.23
C GLN A 355 4.31 20.21 27.74
N LEU A 356 5.06 21.28 27.51
CA LEU A 356 6.51 21.21 27.31
C LEU A 356 7.21 21.09 28.67
N VAL A 357 8.05 20.06 28.82
CA VAL A 357 8.89 19.84 30.00
C VAL A 357 10.33 20.16 29.63
N ASN A 358 10.82 21.32 30.08
CA ASN A 358 12.16 21.80 29.81
C ASN A 358 12.84 22.40 31.01
N THR A 359 12.25 22.25 32.22
CA THR A 359 12.77 22.74 33.50
C THR A 359 12.88 21.58 34.50
N GLN A 360 13.74 21.73 35.52
CA GLN A 360 13.90 20.75 36.60
C GLN A 360 12.60 20.51 37.38
N GLY A 361 11.81 21.54 37.62
CA GLY A 361 10.52 21.41 38.30
C GLY A 361 9.53 20.55 37.52
N GLY A 362 9.35 20.86 36.24
CA GLY A 362 8.47 20.09 35.36
C GLY A 362 8.94 18.64 35.19
N LEU A 363 10.25 18.40 35.06
CA LEU A 363 10.80 17.04 34.97
C LEU A 363 10.54 16.23 36.27
N SER A 364 10.74 16.81 37.44
CA SER A 364 10.48 16.15 38.72
C SER A 364 9.01 15.82 38.92
N GLU A 365 8.13 16.73 38.52
CA GLU A 365 6.68 16.53 38.55
C GLU A 365 6.29 15.37 37.61
N LEU A 366 6.75 15.37 36.35
CA LEU A 366 6.51 14.31 35.39
C LEU A 366 6.97 12.93 35.92
N ILE A 367 8.18 12.84 36.44
CA ILE A 367 8.74 11.61 37.03
C ILE A 367 7.83 11.10 38.17
N THR A 368 7.34 12.00 39.00
CA THR A 368 6.42 11.65 40.08
C THR A 368 5.11 11.08 39.52
N ILE A 369 4.54 11.71 38.48
CA ILE A 369 3.34 11.24 37.79
C ILE A 369 3.57 9.86 37.17
N LEU A 370 4.68 9.67 36.45
CA LEU A 370 5.00 8.41 35.78
C LEU A 370 5.24 7.26 36.77
N ASN A 371 5.87 7.52 37.93
CA ASN A 371 6.10 6.51 38.97
C ASN A 371 4.79 6.09 39.68
N GLN A 372 3.76 6.94 39.69
CA GLN A 372 2.45 6.61 40.26
C GLN A 372 1.53 5.93 39.25
N ALA A 373 1.84 6.01 37.96
CA ALA A 373 1.01 5.44 36.90
C ALA A 373 1.16 3.90 36.88
N ARG A 374 0.07 3.19 36.62
CA ARG A 374 0.08 1.73 36.31
C ARG A 374 0.47 1.45 34.87
N VAL A 375 0.18 2.40 33.99
CA VAL A 375 0.47 2.36 32.56
C VAL A 375 0.74 3.77 32.07
N PHE A 376 1.66 3.93 31.17
CA PHE A 376 1.86 5.15 30.41
C PHE A 376 2.29 4.82 28.98
N SER A 377 1.90 5.68 28.04
CA SER A 377 2.45 5.66 26.68
C SER A 377 3.68 6.56 26.59
N PHE A 378 4.55 6.26 25.64
CA PHE A 378 5.64 7.13 25.24
C PHE A 378 5.93 6.99 23.74
N ASP A 379 6.50 8.05 23.16
CA ASP A 379 6.95 8.14 21.79
C ASP A 379 8.20 8.99 21.69
N THR A 380 9.02 8.80 20.65
CA THR A 380 10.30 9.53 20.48
C THR A 380 10.30 10.36 19.22
N GLU A 381 10.60 11.64 19.34
CA GLU A 381 10.95 12.50 18.21
C GLU A 381 12.45 12.43 17.95
N THR A 382 12.86 12.30 16.68
CA THR A 382 14.23 11.93 16.34
C THR A 382 14.85 12.83 15.27
N THR A 383 16.19 12.79 15.14
CA THR A 383 16.90 13.49 14.06
C THR A 383 16.68 12.89 12.69
N GLY A 384 16.26 11.63 12.61
CA GLY A 384 15.98 10.86 11.39
C GLY A 384 15.60 9.42 11.72
N LEU A 385 15.63 8.55 10.73
CA LEU A 385 15.12 7.17 10.84
C LEU A 385 16.21 6.09 10.90
N ASN A 386 17.49 6.47 10.89
CA ASN A 386 18.60 5.52 10.97
C ASN A 386 18.80 5.04 12.40
N ILE A 387 18.48 3.78 12.67
CA ILE A 387 18.51 3.17 14.01
C ILE A 387 19.90 3.11 14.64
N ASN A 388 20.99 3.42 13.93
CA ASN A 388 22.35 3.35 14.42
C ASN A 388 23.01 4.72 14.57
N SER A 389 22.62 5.71 13.77
CA SER A 389 23.24 7.04 13.74
C SER A 389 22.34 8.14 14.27
N ASP A 390 21.03 8.02 14.12
CA ASP A 390 20.09 9.03 14.60
C ASP A 390 19.82 8.91 16.11
N ARG A 391 19.35 10.01 16.67
CA ARG A 391 19.14 10.14 18.13
C ARG A 391 17.81 10.82 18.43
N PRO A 392 17.19 10.53 19.56
CA PRO A 392 16.02 11.26 20.00
C PRO A 392 16.38 12.73 20.33
N ILE A 393 15.51 13.63 19.92
CA ILE A 393 15.53 15.07 20.24
C ILE A 393 14.55 15.41 21.36
N GLY A 394 13.65 14.47 21.68
CA GLY A 394 12.71 14.55 22.76
C GLY A 394 11.92 13.27 22.92
N ILE A 395 11.22 13.15 24.04
CA ILE A 395 10.38 12.02 24.40
C ILE A 395 9.06 12.54 24.92
N SER A 396 7.96 12.07 24.37
CA SER A 396 6.63 12.39 24.85
C SER A 396 6.05 11.28 25.74
N PHE A 397 5.20 11.66 26.67
CA PHE A 397 4.57 10.75 27.63
C PHE A 397 3.10 11.11 27.84
N SER A 398 2.23 10.11 28.00
CA SER A 398 0.86 10.30 28.44
C SER A 398 0.45 9.23 29.44
N VAL A 399 -0.24 9.64 30.49
CA VAL A 399 -0.83 8.78 31.54
C VAL A 399 -2.35 8.84 31.57
N GLN A 400 -2.92 9.83 30.88
CA GLN A 400 -4.36 10.08 30.84
C GLN A 400 -4.73 10.67 29.49
N SER A 401 -5.84 10.21 28.92
CA SER A 401 -6.38 10.75 27.66
C SER A 401 -6.61 12.25 27.74
N GLY A 402 -6.14 12.98 26.72
CA GLY A 402 -6.23 14.44 26.63
C GLY A 402 -5.12 15.19 27.40
N ALA A 403 -4.16 14.49 28.03
CA ALA A 403 -3.03 15.08 28.72
C ALA A 403 -1.73 14.36 28.37
N ALA A 404 -0.72 15.12 27.98
CA ALA A 404 0.59 14.57 27.62
C ALA A 404 1.72 15.59 27.87
N PHE A 405 2.92 15.10 27.96
CA PHE A 405 4.13 15.84 28.27
C PHE A 405 5.17 15.56 27.20
N TYR A 406 5.77 16.62 26.66
CA TYR A 406 6.93 16.48 25.78
C TYR A 406 8.19 16.94 26.49
N VAL A 407 9.13 16.04 26.72
CA VAL A 407 10.44 16.32 27.34
C VAL A 407 11.45 16.56 26.24
N THR A 408 11.90 17.79 26.06
CA THR A 408 12.93 18.08 25.05
C THR A 408 14.31 17.62 25.52
N LEU A 409 15.09 17.05 24.59
CA LEU A 409 16.51 16.74 24.75
C LEU A 409 17.41 17.75 24.01
N ASN A 410 16.84 18.79 23.41
CA ASN A 410 17.61 19.84 22.77
C ASN A 410 18.17 20.83 23.83
N ALA A 411 19.48 20.82 23.99
CA ALA A 411 20.18 21.65 24.98
C ALA A 411 19.84 23.16 24.89
N LYS A 412 19.47 23.65 23.68
CA LYS A 412 19.09 25.06 23.49
C LYS A 412 17.72 25.41 24.05
N GLN A 413 16.89 24.42 24.32
CA GLN A 413 15.51 24.58 24.78
C GLN A 413 15.36 24.25 26.27
N LEU A 414 16.37 23.60 26.87
CA LEU A 414 16.42 23.27 28.29
C LEU A 414 16.78 24.53 29.13
N VAL A 415 16.14 24.65 30.28
CA VAL A 415 16.35 25.77 31.20
C VAL A 415 16.91 25.23 32.52
N GLY A 416 18.19 25.47 32.74
CA GLY A 416 18.88 25.02 33.94
C GLY A 416 19.13 23.51 34.02
N LEU A 417 19.02 22.82 32.88
CA LEU A 417 19.25 21.38 32.73
C LEU A 417 20.19 21.13 31.55
N VAL A 418 20.83 19.97 31.56
CA VAL A 418 21.54 19.44 30.41
C VAL A 418 20.89 18.10 29.99
N PRO A 419 20.99 17.68 28.72
CA PRO A 419 20.35 16.46 28.24
C PRO A 419 20.70 15.20 29.05
N GLU A 420 21.94 15.10 29.51
CA GLU A 420 22.44 13.97 30.29
C GLU A 420 21.70 13.82 31.62
N ASP A 421 21.40 14.93 32.31
CA ASP A 421 20.66 14.95 33.57
C ASP A 421 19.20 14.51 33.33
N VAL A 422 18.60 14.97 32.23
CA VAL A 422 17.25 14.56 31.82
C VAL A 422 17.21 13.05 31.56
N ILE A 423 18.17 12.52 30.80
CA ILE A 423 18.26 11.08 30.46
C ILE A 423 18.45 10.27 31.75
N GLN A 424 19.34 10.70 32.67
CA GLN A 424 19.58 9.98 33.92
C GLN A 424 18.33 9.93 34.80
N GLN A 425 17.59 11.01 34.89
CA GLN A 425 16.37 11.07 35.68
C GLN A 425 15.25 10.22 35.04
N LEU A 426 15.03 10.29 33.71
CA LEU A 426 14.06 9.45 32.99
C LEU A 426 14.43 7.96 33.06
N ALA A 427 15.70 7.60 33.15
CA ALA A 427 16.14 6.21 33.28
C ALA A 427 15.54 5.54 34.53
N THR A 428 15.25 6.28 35.59
CA THR A 428 14.66 5.74 36.84
C THR A 428 13.26 5.12 36.57
N VAL A 429 12.48 5.74 35.68
CA VAL A 429 11.14 5.29 35.32
C VAL A 429 11.17 4.27 34.18
N LEU A 430 11.96 4.52 33.12
CA LEU A 430 12.00 3.69 31.94
C LEU A 430 12.69 2.34 32.19
N ASN A 431 13.65 2.28 33.13
CA ASN A 431 14.29 1.03 33.54
C ASN A 431 13.50 0.22 34.59
N ALA A 432 12.44 0.79 35.16
CA ALA A 432 11.59 0.07 36.10
C ALA A 432 10.82 -1.05 35.40
N THR A 433 10.56 -2.14 36.11
CA THR A 433 9.78 -3.29 35.62
C THR A 433 8.27 -3.09 35.76
N ASP A 434 7.83 -2.04 36.41
CA ASP A 434 6.49 -1.58 36.62
C ASP A 434 6.54 -0.05 36.55
N PRO A 435 5.73 0.64 35.81
CA PRO A 435 4.47 0.33 35.10
C PRO A 435 4.59 -0.29 33.70
N VAL A 436 3.45 -0.61 33.09
CA VAL A 436 3.36 -1.04 31.70
C VAL A 436 3.69 0.13 30.77
N LYS A 437 4.56 -0.06 29.83
CA LYS A 437 4.97 0.94 28.84
C LYS A 437 4.31 0.65 27.48
N VAL A 438 3.62 1.62 26.96
CA VAL A 438 2.87 1.51 25.70
C VAL A 438 3.55 2.36 24.63
N GLY A 439 3.68 1.81 23.43
CA GLY A 439 4.15 2.55 22.24
C GLY A 439 3.38 2.16 20.99
N HIS A 440 3.64 2.86 19.93
CA HIS A 440 3.17 2.49 18.60
C HIS A 440 4.36 2.27 17.68
N ASN A 441 4.67 1.03 17.29
CA ASN A 441 5.96 0.62 16.73
C ASN A 441 7.11 0.82 17.73
N ILE A 442 6.85 0.47 18.97
CA ILE A 442 7.75 0.69 20.14
C ILE A 442 9.18 0.17 19.90
N LYS A 443 9.37 -0.77 18.98
CA LYS A 443 10.68 -1.28 18.60
C LYS A 443 11.62 -0.17 18.17
N PHE A 444 11.14 0.80 17.37
CA PHE A 444 11.91 1.95 16.92
C PHE A 444 12.32 2.83 18.08
N ASP A 445 11.43 3.11 19.00
CA ASP A 445 11.71 3.93 20.19
C ASP A 445 12.76 3.28 21.10
N LEU A 446 12.67 1.96 21.30
CA LEU A 446 13.68 1.21 22.06
C LEU A 446 15.08 1.33 21.44
N GLN A 447 15.16 1.31 20.10
CA GLN A 447 16.43 1.47 19.38
C GLN A 447 16.97 2.89 19.50
N MET A 448 16.13 3.90 19.33
CA MET A 448 16.53 5.31 19.44
C MET A 448 16.99 5.65 20.86
N LEU A 449 16.27 5.20 21.87
CA LEU A 449 16.65 5.41 23.28
C LEU A 449 17.94 4.68 23.64
N SER A 450 18.19 3.51 23.07
CA SER A 450 19.45 2.78 23.21
C SER A 450 20.66 3.59 22.70
N ASN A 451 20.50 4.39 21.63
CA ASN A 451 21.56 5.22 21.05
C ASN A 451 22.03 6.36 21.99
N ILE A 452 21.24 6.70 23.00
CA ILE A 452 21.61 7.66 24.07
C ILE A 452 21.87 6.97 25.39
N GLY A 453 22.07 5.64 25.40
CA GLY A 453 22.38 4.85 26.58
C GLY A 453 21.20 4.57 27.53
N LEU A 454 19.96 4.92 27.10
CA LEU A 454 18.77 4.72 27.90
C LEU A 454 18.12 3.38 27.54
N LYS A 455 18.18 2.42 28.47
CA LYS A 455 17.55 1.11 28.32
C LYS A 455 16.15 1.15 28.89
N VAL A 456 15.18 0.66 28.11
CA VAL A 456 13.80 0.55 28.56
C VAL A 456 13.49 -0.90 28.89
N LYS A 457 12.94 -1.15 30.07
CA LYS A 457 12.52 -2.50 30.48
C LYS A 457 11.02 -2.64 30.42
N GLY A 458 10.55 -3.86 30.04
CA GLY A 458 9.12 -4.18 30.00
C GLY A 458 8.49 -4.29 31.39
N PRO A 459 7.16 -4.49 31.48
CA PRO A 459 6.33 -4.98 30.37
C PRO A 459 5.98 -3.93 29.31
N PHE A 460 5.91 -4.37 28.07
CA PHE A 460 5.57 -3.54 26.91
C PHE A 460 4.22 -3.90 26.32
N VAL A 461 3.56 -2.94 25.67
CA VAL A 461 2.45 -3.17 24.74
C VAL A 461 2.65 -2.28 23.52
N ASP A 462 2.59 -2.86 22.34
CA ASP A 462 2.68 -2.16 21.06
C ASP A 462 1.29 -2.12 20.40
N THR A 463 0.74 -0.92 20.24
CA THR A 463 -0.61 -0.72 19.69
C THR A 463 -0.69 -1.04 18.19
N MET A 464 0.42 -0.93 17.43
CA MET A 464 0.49 -1.37 16.05
C MET A 464 0.35 -2.89 15.94
N ILE A 465 0.98 -3.63 16.86
CA ILE A 465 0.88 -5.10 16.92
C ILE A 465 -0.51 -5.53 17.42
N CYS A 466 -1.11 -4.80 18.37
CA CYS A 466 -2.49 -5.06 18.80
C CYS A 466 -3.47 -4.93 17.62
N ASP A 467 -3.41 -3.86 16.84
CA ASP A 467 -4.25 -3.67 15.68
C ASP A 467 -4.04 -4.76 14.63
N TRP A 468 -2.79 -5.14 14.36
CA TRP A 468 -2.49 -6.23 13.43
C TRP A 468 -3.01 -7.60 13.91
N LEU A 469 -2.94 -7.90 15.20
CA LEU A 469 -3.50 -9.15 15.73
C LEU A 469 -5.01 -9.25 15.54
N LEU A 470 -5.73 -8.11 15.59
CA LEU A 470 -7.17 -8.02 15.37
C LEU A 470 -7.53 -8.12 13.88
N ASP A 471 -6.72 -7.52 13.00
CA ASP A 471 -6.93 -7.52 11.54
C ASP A 471 -5.63 -7.80 10.77
N THR A 472 -5.25 -9.07 10.69
CA THR A 472 -4.09 -9.51 9.92
C THR A 472 -4.23 -9.33 8.40
N GLY A 473 -5.41 -8.98 7.91
CA GLY A 473 -5.70 -8.73 6.49
C GLY A 473 -5.40 -7.32 6.04
N SER A 474 -5.38 -6.36 6.95
CA SER A 474 -4.98 -4.97 6.69
C SER A 474 -3.48 -4.88 6.37
N ARG A 475 -3.11 -3.82 5.65
CA ARG A 475 -1.71 -3.44 5.42
C ARG A 475 -1.36 -2.09 6.03
N GLN A 476 -2.32 -1.46 6.70
CA GLN A 476 -2.21 -0.11 7.25
C GLN A 476 -2.39 -0.18 8.77
N HIS A 477 -1.28 -0.33 9.47
CA HIS A 477 -1.21 -0.41 10.92
C HIS A 477 -0.44 0.77 11.54
N GLY A 478 -0.08 1.80 10.75
CA GLY A 478 0.53 3.02 11.26
C GLY A 478 -0.42 3.85 12.11
N LEU A 479 0.14 4.73 12.97
CA LEU A 479 -0.60 5.49 13.97
C LEU A 479 -1.78 6.27 13.37
N ASP A 480 -1.55 7.00 12.25
CA ASP A 480 -2.59 7.75 11.54
C ASP A 480 -3.79 6.87 11.16
N ALA A 481 -3.50 5.70 10.57
CA ALA A 481 -4.54 4.78 10.12
C ALA A 481 -5.29 4.14 11.28
N CYS A 482 -4.60 3.82 12.38
CA CYS A 482 -5.20 3.27 13.59
C CYS A 482 -6.06 4.31 14.31
N CYS A 483 -5.58 5.55 14.44
CA CYS A 483 -6.35 6.65 15.04
C CYS A 483 -7.64 6.93 14.26
N LEU A 484 -7.54 6.98 12.93
CA LEU A 484 -8.73 7.18 12.10
C LEU A 484 -9.72 6.00 12.21
N ARG A 485 -9.22 4.77 12.24
CA ARG A 485 -10.05 3.55 12.28
C ARG A 485 -10.74 3.34 13.62
N HIS A 486 -10.00 3.50 14.72
CA HIS A 486 -10.45 3.11 16.06
C HIS A 486 -10.95 4.27 16.91
N LEU A 487 -10.37 5.46 16.73
CA LEU A 487 -10.70 6.63 17.52
C LEU A 487 -11.52 7.66 16.74
N ASN A 488 -11.69 7.46 15.43
CA ASN A 488 -12.26 8.46 14.51
C ASN A 488 -11.58 9.83 14.67
N TYR A 489 -10.23 9.81 14.70
CA TYR A 489 -9.40 10.98 14.95
C TYR A 489 -8.38 11.15 13.81
N GLU A 490 -8.30 12.36 13.26
CA GLU A 490 -7.29 12.76 12.28
C GLU A 490 -6.16 13.51 13.00
N LYS A 491 -4.99 12.86 13.10
CA LYS A 491 -3.82 13.43 13.79
C LYS A 491 -3.10 14.49 12.96
N ILE A 492 -2.29 15.31 13.63
CA ILE A 492 -1.38 16.27 13.01
C ILE A 492 -0.39 15.49 12.13
N LYS A 493 -0.23 15.92 10.87
CA LYS A 493 0.69 15.27 9.93
C LYS A 493 2.12 15.71 10.19
N THR A 494 3.06 14.79 10.14
CA THR A 494 4.50 15.09 10.23
C THR A 494 4.94 16.11 9.18
N SER A 495 4.31 16.10 8.00
CA SER A 495 4.61 17.07 6.94
C SER A 495 4.29 18.52 7.31
N SER A 496 3.42 18.78 8.28
CA SER A 496 3.16 20.15 8.74
C SER A 496 4.34 20.75 9.52
N LEU A 497 5.22 19.90 10.10
CA LEU A 497 6.41 20.35 10.83
C LEU A 497 7.66 20.41 9.95
N ILE A 498 7.84 19.40 9.05
CA ILE A 498 9.07 19.23 8.27
C ILE A 498 8.90 19.47 6.78
N GLY A 499 7.70 19.86 6.33
CA GLY A 499 7.34 19.99 4.91
C GLY A 499 7.04 18.66 4.22
N ASP A 500 6.32 18.70 3.10
CA ASP A 500 5.79 17.52 2.39
C ASP A 500 6.84 16.47 1.95
N ARG A 501 8.12 16.84 1.91
CA ARG A 501 9.22 15.94 1.53
C ARG A 501 10.34 15.88 2.58
N GLY A 502 10.06 16.25 3.82
CA GLY A 502 11.09 16.30 4.85
C GLY A 502 12.17 17.33 4.57
N GLN A 503 11.78 18.50 4.07
CA GLN A 503 12.70 19.58 3.64
C GLN A 503 13.42 20.24 4.82
N LEU A 504 12.81 20.18 5.98
CA LEU A 504 13.37 20.69 7.23
C LEU A 504 13.69 19.54 8.19
N PRO A 505 14.82 19.59 8.90
CA PRO A 505 15.06 18.66 9.99
C PRO A 505 14.05 18.91 11.13
N MET A 506 13.61 17.87 11.82
CA MET A 506 12.68 17.98 12.96
C MET A 506 13.18 18.95 14.05
N LEU A 507 14.49 19.04 14.24
CA LEU A 507 15.15 20.02 15.13
C LEU A 507 14.88 21.49 14.77
N ALA A 508 14.47 21.78 13.54
CA ALA A 508 14.16 23.14 13.08
C ALA A 508 12.70 23.52 13.26
N ALA A 509 11.84 22.58 13.66
CA ALA A 509 10.44 22.85 13.94
C ALA A 509 10.27 23.81 15.13
N ASP A 510 9.20 24.60 15.11
CA ASP A 510 8.82 25.39 16.26
C ASP A 510 8.56 24.49 17.48
N ILE A 511 9.08 24.88 18.65
CA ILE A 511 9.01 24.02 19.85
C ILE A 511 7.57 23.81 20.33
N GLN A 512 6.68 24.77 20.15
CA GLN A 512 5.30 24.64 20.57
C GLN A 512 4.52 23.71 19.63
N GLU A 513 4.76 23.83 18.31
CA GLU A 513 4.19 22.93 17.31
C GLU A 513 4.72 21.51 17.48
N LEU A 514 6.04 21.35 17.70
CA LEU A 514 6.64 20.06 17.98
C LEU A 514 6.11 19.44 19.28
N THR A 515 5.96 20.24 20.35
CA THR A 515 5.35 19.78 21.61
C THR A 515 3.93 19.27 21.38
N ARG A 516 3.14 20.02 20.63
CA ARG A 516 1.78 19.63 20.32
C ARG A 516 1.71 18.32 19.53
N TYR A 517 2.53 18.20 18.52
CA TYR A 517 2.61 17.00 17.67
C TYR A 517 3.06 15.77 18.48
N ALA A 518 4.16 15.87 19.22
CA ALA A 518 4.71 14.76 20.00
C ALA A 518 3.77 14.34 21.15
N CYS A 519 3.15 15.30 21.84
CA CYS A 519 2.14 15.02 22.86
C CYS A 519 0.92 14.32 22.29
N GLU A 520 0.48 14.71 21.09
CA GLU A 520 -0.63 14.06 20.40
C GLU A 520 -0.32 12.59 20.11
N ASP A 521 0.90 12.26 19.65
CA ASP A 521 1.29 10.88 19.34
C ASP A 521 1.29 10.00 20.60
N ALA A 522 1.80 10.49 21.74
CA ALA A 522 1.74 9.77 23.00
C ALA A 522 0.32 9.61 23.54
N ASP A 523 -0.51 10.67 23.50
CA ASP A 523 -1.89 10.63 23.96
C ASP A 523 -2.74 9.66 23.12
N LEU A 524 -2.67 9.77 21.80
CA LEU A 524 -3.41 8.88 20.91
C LEU A 524 -2.95 7.42 21.04
N THR A 525 -1.68 7.18 21.28
CA THR A 525 -1.14 5.84 21.57
C THR A 525 -1.74 5.25 22.84
N LEU A 526 -1.90 6.06 23.90
CA LEU A 526 -2.56 5.63 25.12
C LEU A 526 -4.04 5.35 24.89
N GLN A 527 -4.75 6.21 24.15
CA GLN A 527 -6.16 6.01 23.81
C GLN A 527 -6.34 4.74 22.95
N LEU A 528 -5.48 4.48 21.98
CA LEU A 528 -5.46 3.23 21.21
C LEU A 528 -5.26 2.01 22.12
N TYR A 529 -4.33 2.07 23.07
CA TYR A 529 -4.14 0.99 24.04
C TYR A 529 -5.41 0.69 24.82
N GLN A 530 -6.05 1.74 25.36
CA GLN A 530 -7.29 1.61 26.13
C GLN A 530 -8.44 1.03 25.31
N HIS A 531 -8.49 1.34 24.02
CA HIS A 531 -9.48 0.82 23.09
C HIS A 531 -9.18 -0.62 22.61
N LEU A 532 -7.94 -0.89 22.24
CA LEU A 532 -7.57 -2.16 21.59
C LEU A 532 -7.39 -3.31 22.58
N LEU A 533 -6.90 -3.06 23.80
CA LEU A 533 -6.65 -4.13 24.77
C LEU A 533 -7.90 -4.93 25.15
N PRO A 534 -9.06 -4.31 25.44
CA PRO A 534 -10.31 -5.04 25.64
C PRO A 534 -10.72 -5.89 24.44
N LEU A 535 -10.50 -5.40 23.20
CA LEU A 535 -10.78 -6.15 21.99
C LEU A 535 -9.85 -7.36 21.83
N ILE A 536 -8.58 -7.22 22.15
CA ILE A 536 -7.59 -8.32 22.21
C ILE A 536 -8.00 -9.38 23.23
N GLU A 537 -8.47 -8.96 24.40
CA GLU A 537 -8.96 -9.88 25.45
C GLU A 537 -10.21 -10.61 24.99
N ALA A 538 -11.18 -9.90 24.46
CA ALA A 538 -12.43 -10.47 23.95
C ALA A 538 -12.21 -11.45 22.78
N ALA A 539 -11.21 -11.17 21.92
CA ALA A 539 -10.80 -12.07 20.84
C ALA A 539 -9.98 -13.29 21.31
N GLY A 540 -9.59 -13.34 22.61
CA GLY A 540 -8.73 -14.40 23.14
C GLY A 540 -7.29 -14.36 22.64
N LEU A 541 -6.79 -13.18 22.26
CA LEU A 541 -5.46 -12.96 21.70
C LEU A 541 -4.43 -12.48 22.73
N LYS A 542 -4.82 -12.25 23.99
CA LYS A 542 -3.95 -11.71 25.05
C LYS A 542 -2.71 -12.57 25.27
N GLN A 543 -2.85 -13.89 25.27
CA GLN A 543 -1.73 -14.81 25.44
C GLN A 543 -0.72 -14.66 24.28
N VAL A 544 -1.22 -14.59 23.04
CA VAL A 544 -0.36 -14.38 21.85
C VAL A 544 0.40 -13.06 21.96
N LEU A 545 -0.29 -12.00 22.35
CA LEU A 545 0.31 -10.69 22.53
C LEU A 545 1.43 -10.72 23.57
N ILE A 546 1.16 -11.24 24.78
CA ILE A 546 2.07 -11.16 25.93
C ILE A 546 3.20 -12.18 25.84
N ASP A 547 2.92 -13.43 25.43
CA ASP A 547 3.90 -14.51 25.47
C ASP A 547 4.73 -14.64 24.20
N ILE A 548 4.27 -14.08 23.07
CA ILE A 548 4.93 -14.23 21.77
C ILE A 548 5.35 -12.87 21.20
N GLU A 549 4.40 -11.96 21.00
CA GLU A 549 4.69 -10.74 20.24
C GLU A 549 5.51 -9.72 21.03
N MET A 550 5.15 -9.45 22.28
CA MET A 550 5.86 -8.47 23.08
C MET A 550 7.28 -8.88 23.45
N PRO A 551 7.57 -10.13 23.86
CA PRO A 551 8.95 -10.57 24.09
C PRO A 551 9.83 -10.55 22.84
N LEU A 552 9.24 -10.65 21.65
CA LEU A 552 9.97 -10.59 20.38
C LEU A 552 10.46 -9.17 20.04
N VAL A 553 9.76 -8.11 20.47
CA VAL A 553 10.09 -6.71 20.15
C VAL A 553 11.53 -6.35 20.54
N PRO A 554 11.98 -6.50 21.79
CA PRO A 554 13.36 -6.18 22.17
C PRO A 554 14.41 -7.10 21.51
N VAL A 555 14.04 -8.35 21.19
CA VAL A 555 14.92 -9.27 20.46
C VAL A 555 15.17 -8.74 19.06
N LEU A 556 14.11 -8.35 18.33
CA LEU A 556 14.23 -7.80 16.98
C LEU A 556 14.97 -6.46 16.99
N ALA A 557 14.72 -5.60 17.98
CA ALA A 557 15.47 -4.36 18.15
C ALA A 557 16.98 -4.62 18.23
N THR A 558 17.39 -5.59 19.05
CA THR A 558 18.79 -5.99 19.19
C THR A 558 19.37 -6.60 17.93
N VAL A 559 18.63 -7.49 17.27
CA VAL A 559 19.06 -8.15 16.00
C VAL A 559 19.28 -7.11 14.90
N GLU A 560 18.38 -6.14 14.78
CA GLU A 560 18.49 -5.08 13.78
C GLU A 560 19.69 -4.15 14.07
N GLN A 561 19.91 -3.75 15.33
CA GLN A 561 21.06 -2.93 15.73
C GLN A 561 22.39 -3.66 15.57
N ASN A 562 22.41 -4.98 15.81
CA ASN A 562 23.63 -5.77 15.59
C ASN A 562 24.01 -5.85 14.11
N GLY A 563 23.04 -5.93 13.19
CA GLY A 563 23.29 -6.06 11.76
C GLY A 563 24.12 -7.28 11.38
N VAL A 564 24.52 -7.37 10.11
CA VAL A 564 25.32 -8.46 9.57
C VAL A 564 26.53 -7.91 8.80
N HIS A 565 27.68 -8.51 9.00
CA HIS A 565 28.90 -8.14 8.27
C HIS A 565 28.88 -8.68 6.84
N ILE A 566 29.30 -7.83 5.90
CA ILE A 566 29.38 -8.16 4.47
C ILE A 566 30.77 -7.84 3.94
N ASP A 567 31.38 -8.82 3.25
CA ASP A 567 32.64 -8.65 2.54
C ASP A 567 32.42 -7.87 1.24
N ARG A 568 32.83 -6.61 1.24
CA ARG A 568 32.78 -5.72 0.07
C ARG A 568 33.62 -6.24 -1.10
N GLY A 569 34.79 -6.82 -0.79
CA GLY A 569 35.71 -7.31 -1.81
C GLY A 569 35.09 -8.46 -2.61
N GLU A 570 34.43 -9.39 -1.91
CA GLU A 570 33.72 -10.50 -2.52
C GLU A 570 32.55 -10.03 -3.40
N LEU A 571 31.75 -9.06 -2.95
CA LEU A 571 30.69 -8.48 -3.77
C LEU A 571 31.22 -7.73 -5.00
N GLN A 572 32.32 -6.99 -4.87
CA GLN A 572 32.95 -6.31 -6.01
C GLN A 572 33.52 -7.30 -7.04
N ARG A 573 34.11 -8.42 -6.57
CA ARG A 573 34.54 -9.51 -7.45
C ARG A 573 33.35 -10.06 -8.24
N LEU A 574 32.29 -10.41 -7.52
CA LEU A 574 31.08 -10.97 -8.10
C LEU A 574 30.39 -9.98 -9.05
N SER A 575 30.37 -8.67 -8.74
CA SER A 575 29.81 -7.62 -9.61
C SER A 575 30.49 -7.61 -10.98
N ARG A 576 31.85 -7.70 -11.03
CA ARG A 576 32.60 -7.75 -12.28
C ARG A 576 32.29 -9.01 -13.09
N GLU A 577 32.21 -10.16 -12.41
CA GLU A 577 31.90 -11.45 -13.08
C GLU A 577 30.49 -11.43 -13.67
N LEU A 578 29.49 -10.95 -12.90
CA LEU A 578 28.10 -10.85 -13.36
C LEU A 578 27.94 -9.83 -14.50
N ALA A 579 28.69 -8.71 -14.48
CA ALA A 579 28.70 -7.74 -15.57
C ALA A 579 29.19 -8.38 -16.86
N ALA A 580 30.35 -9.07 -16.81
CA ALA A 580 30.91 -9.77 -18.00
C ALA A 580 29.97 -10.89 -18.51
N MET A 581 29.23 -11.57 -17.61
CA MET A 581 28.21 -12.56 -18.01
C MET A 581 27.00 -11.91 -18.65
N SER A 582 26.56 -10.76 -18.09
CA SER A 582 25.45 -9.96 -18.61
C SER A 582 25.72 -9.47 -20.03
N ASP A 583 26.93 -8.90 -20.27
CA ASP A 583 27.30 -8.37 -21.57
C ASP A 583 27.29 -9.49 -22.65
N LYS A 584 27.84 -10.65 -22.33
CA LYS A 584 27.80 -11.83 -23.23
C LYS A 584 26.35 -12.26 -23.53
N LEU A 585 25.47 -12.20 -22.55
CA LEU A 585 24.06 -12.55 -22.77
C LEU A 585 23.31 -11.49 -23.57
N VAL A 586 23.67 -10.22 -23.46
CA VAL A 586 23.13 -9.14 -24.31
C VAL A 586 23.49 -9.42 -25.75
N ASP A 587 24.80 -9.69 -26.07
CA ASP A 587 25.27 -10.02 -27.41
C ASP A 587 24.56 -11.28 -27.95
N GLU A 588 24.43 -12.32 -27.12
CA GLU A 588 23.75 -13.57 -27.50
C GLU A 588 22.28 -13.32 -27.85
N VAL A 589 21.57 -12.57 -27.00
CA VAL A 589 20.14 -12.27 -27.19
C VAL A 589 19.92 -11.41 -28.44
N GLN A 590 20.77 -10.38 -28.68
CA GLN A 590 20.65 -9.52 -29.85
C GLN A 590 20.96 -10.32 -31.14
N LYS A 591 21.96 -11.19 -31.12
CA LYS A 591 22.26 -12.10 -32.22
C LYS A 591 21.09 -13.06 -32.51
N LEU A 592 20.46 -13.63 -31.47
CA LEU A 592 19.32 -14.51 -31.64
C LEU A 592 18.05 -13.76 -32.08
N ALA A 593 17.95 -12.49 -31.78
CA ALA A 593 16.83 -11.60 -32.18
C ALA A 593 17.04 -11.10 -33.64
N GLY A 594 18.29 -11.07 -34.14
CA GLY A 594 18.65 -10.51 -35.44
C GLY A 594 18.72 -8.98 -35.50
N GLU A 595 18.54 -8.30 -34.35
CA GLU A 595 18.61 -6.85 -34.23
C GLU A 595 18.92 -6.41 -32.77
N ASP A 596 19.44 -5.19 -32.67
CA ASP A 596 19.69 -4.55 -31.38
C ASP A 596 18.39 -3.97 -30.79
N PHE A 597 18.16 -4.25 -29.52
CA PHE A 597 17.03 -3.72 -28.80
C PHE A 597 17.30 -3.63 -27.28
N ASN A 598 16.48 -2.88 -26.56
CA ASN A 598 16.59 -2.79 -25.10
C ASN A 598 15.92 -4.01 -24.43
N LEU A 599 16.72 -4.91 -23.86
CA LEU A 599 16.29 -6.14 -23.20
C LEU A 599 15.40 -5.86 -21.97
N ASN A 600 15.50 -4.67 -21.38
CA ASN A 600 14.68 -4.24 -20.25
C ASN A 600 13.33 -3.65 -20.68
N SER A 601 13.14 -3.37 -21.99
CA SER A 601 11.86 -2.89 -22.52
C SER A 601 10.91 -4.06 -22.77
N THR A 602 9.95 -4.25 -21.91
CA THR A 602 8.94 -5.32 -22.06
C THR A 602 8.16 -5.21 -23.38
N LYS A 603 7.98 -3.99 -23.91
CA LYS A 603 7.30 -3.73 -25.18
C LYS A 603 8.13 -4.21 -26.37
N GLN A 604 9.42 -3.82 -26.44
CA GLN A 604 10.31 -4.26 -27.52
C GLN A 604 10.51 -5.77 -27.47
N LEU A 605 10.66 -6.32 -26.29
CA LEU A 605 10.81 -7.75 -26.10
C LEU A 605 9.58 -8.54 -26.56
N ALA A 606 8.37 -8.05 -26.25
CA ALA A 606 7.14 -8.68 -26.75
C ALA A 606 7.03 -8.62 -28.27
N GLU A 607 7.41 -7.50 -28.86
CA GLU A 607 7.44 -7.33 -30.33
C GLU A 607 8.36 -8.38 -31.00
N ILE A 608 9.57 -8.57 -30.46
CA ILE A 608 10.53 -9.54 -31.00
C ILE A 608 10.03 -10.98 -30.81
N LEU A 609 9.64 -11.34 -29.58
CA LEU A 609 9.27 -12.72 -29.26
C LEU A 609 8.01 -13.20 -29.97
N PHE A 610 7.00 -12.33 -30.05
CA PHE A 610 5.64 -12.74 -30.43
C PHE A 610 5.21 -12.26 -31.82
N ASN A 611 5.67 -11.11 -32.28
CA ASN A 611 5.28 -10.56 -33.59
C ASN A 611 6.32 -10.86 -34.67
N LYS A 612 7.63 -10.61 -34.41
CA LYS A 612 8.70 -10.83 -35.38
C LYS A 612 9.07 -12.29 -35.47
N LEU A 613 9.53 -12.88 -34.37
CA LEU A 613 10.03 -14.28 -34.35
C LEU A 613 8.88 -15.30 -34.16
N LYS A 614 7.73 -14.90 -33.65
CA LYS A 614 6.56 -15.76 -33.43
C LYS A 614 6.89 -17.07 -32.70
N ILE A 615 7.76 -16.99 -31.68
CA ILE A 615 8.34 -18.17 -30.99
C ILE A 615 7.24 -19.08 -30.41
N HIS A 616 6.15 -18.50 -29.93
CA HIS A 616 5.02 -19.26 -29.39
C HIS A 616 4.33 -20.10 -30.48
N GLU A 617 4.24 -19.61 -31.74
CA GLU A 617 3.70 -20.35 -32.87
C GLU A 617 4.66 -21.47 -33.28
N GLN A 618 5.97 -21.19 -33.36
CA GLN A 618 7.00 -22.18 -33.67
C GLN A 618 6.98 -23.37 -32.70
N LEU A 619 6.73 -23.10 -31.41
CA LEU A 619 6.66 -24.11 -30.38
C LEU A 619 5.25 -24.72 -30.19
N GLY A 620 4.25 -24.29 -30.98
CA GLY A 620 2.88 -24.77 -30.87
C GLY A 620 2.19 -24.42 -29.53
N ILE A 621 2.70 -23.39 -28.82
CA ILE A 621 2.20 -23.04 -27.49
C ILE A 621 1.04 -22.04 -27.62
N LYS A 622 -0.14 -22.53 -27.31
CA LYS A 622 -1.39 -21.74 -27.24
C LYS A 622 -1.64 -21.26 -25.81
N ASN A 623 -2.51 -20.26 -25.66
CA ASN A 623 -2.97 -19.75 -24.36
C ASN A 623 -1.86 -19.19 -23.45
N LEU A 624 -1.05 -18.25 -23.98
CA LEU A 624 -0.13 -17.45 -23.21
C LEU A 624 -0.88 -16.29 -22.52
N LYS A 625 -0.38 -15.90 -21.33
CA LYS A 625 -0.89 -14.75 -20.59
C LYS A 625 -0.74 -13.47 -21.41
N LYS A 626 -1.82 -12.69 -21.51
CA LYS A 626 -1.83 -11.38 -22.17
C LYS A 626 -1.90 -10.26 -21.15
N THR A 627 -1.32 -9.13 -21.50
CA THR A 627 -1.43 -7.84 -20.83
C THR A 627 -2.26 -6.89 -21.71
N LYS A 628 -2.54 -5.68 -21.25
CA LYS A 628 -3.23 -4.67 -22.07
C LYS A 628 -2.49 -4.34 -23.38
N SER A 629 -1.17 -4.52 -23.42
CA SER A 629 -0.30 -4.19 -24.56
C SER A 629 0.13 -5.42 -25.40
N GLY A 630 -0.45 -6.60 -25.20
CA GLY A 630 -0.10 -7.82 -25.92
C GLY A 630 0.27 -8.98 -25.00
N PHE A 631 1.04 -9.94 -25.51
CA PHE A 631 1.54 -11.06 -24.70
C PHE A 631 2.47 -10.60 -23.60
N SER A 632 2.31 -11.17 -22.39
CA SER A 632 3.21 -10.93 -21.28
C SER A 632 4.60 -11.52 -21.57
N THR A 633 5.63 -10.79 -21.14
CA THR A 633 7.01 -11.26 -21.15
C THR A 633 7.50 -11.62 -19.75
N ASP A 634 6.58 -11.91 -18.81
CA ASP A 634 6.97 -12.32 -17.47
C ASP A 634 7.63 -13.71 -17.44
N GLU A 635 8.23 -14.04 -16.30
CA GLU A 635 8.94 -15.30 -16.11
C GLU A 635 8.07 -16.52 -16.39
N SER A 636 6.78 -16.46 -16.02
CA SER A 636 5.83 -17.57 -16.22
C SER A 636 5.55 -17.86 -17.70
N VAL A 637 5.59 -16.83 -18.53
CA VAL A 637 5.44 -16.97 -19.98
C VAL A 637 6.75 -17.42 -20.63
N LEU A 638 7.88 -16.75 -20.29
CA LEU A 638 9.18 -17.08 -20.85
C LEU A 638 9.63 -18.51 -20.51
N SER A 639 9.32 -19.00 -19.31
CA SER A 639 9.63 -20.37 -18.87
C SER A 639 8.96 -21.44 -19.72
N ARG A 640 7.77 -21.15 -20.29
CA ARG A 640 7.10 -22.05 -21.23
C ARG A 640 7.72 -22.07 -22.63
N LEU A 641 8.55 -21.08 -22.95
CA LEU A 641 9.20 -20.90 -24.25
C LEU A 641 10.68 -21.33 -24.27
N THR A 642 11.18 -21.93 -23.20
CA THR A 642 12.59 -22.27 -23.01
C THR A 642 13.14 -23.34 -23.97
N ALA A 643 12.30 -24.03 -24.75
CA ALA A 643 12.74 -24.85 -25.84
C ALA A 643 13.45 -24.02 -26.94
N HIS A 644 13.09 -22.74 -27.10
CA HIS A 644 13.81 -21.80 -27.96
C HIS A 644 14.97 -21.14 -27.19
N PRO A 645 16.17 -20.93 -27.82
CA PRO A 645 17.35 -20.39 -27.13
C PRO A 645 17.16 -18.97 -26.61
N LEU A 646 16.43 -18.09 -27.32
CA LEU A 646 16.29 -16.69 -26.97
C LEU A 646 15.53 -16.49 -25.64
N PRO A 647 14.35 -17.05 -25.35
CA PRO A 647 13.71 -16.96 -24.03
C PRO A 647 14.57 -17.54 -22.90
N ARG A 648 15.35 -18.60 -23.17
CA ARG A 648 16.28 -19.18 -22.20
C ARG A 648 17.40 -18.21 -21.84
N ALA A 649 18.02 -17.56 -22.81
CA ALA A 649 19.07 -16.55 -22.61
C ALA A 649 18.50 -15.32 -21.85
N LEU A 650 17.29 -14.88 -22.20
CA LEU A 650 16.59 -13.79 -21.53
C LEU A 650 16.29 -14.08 -20.05
N LEU A 651 15.84 -15.27 -19.71
CA LEU A 651 15.61 -15.67 -18.32
C LEU A 651 16.92 -15.65 -17.52
N LYS A 652 18.00 -16.13 -18.12
CA LYS A 652 19.35 -16.09 -17.51
C LYS A 652 19.82 -14.64 -17.31
N TYR A 653 19.66 -13.79 -18.32
CA TYR A 653 19.97 -12.36 -18.26
C TYR A 653 19.20 -11.67 -17.12
N ARG A 654 17.88 -11.87 -17.04
CA ARG A 654 17.06 -11.29 -15.98
C ARG A 654 17.44 -11.78 -14.59
N SER A 655 17.80 -13.04 -14.46
CA SER A 655 18.26 -13.59 -13.18
C SER A 655 19.55 -12.91 -12.72
N ILE A 656 20.52 -12.74 -13.64
CA ILE A 656 21.80 -12.09 -13.37
C ILE A 656 21.59 -10.61 -13.01
N THR A 657 20.87 -9.87 -13.83
CA THR A 657 20.65 -8.43 -13.62
C THR A 657 19.87 -8.15 -12.34
N LYS A 658 18.90 -9.01 -11.98
CA LYS A 658 18.19 -8.94 -10.71
C LYS A 658 19.12 -9.17 -9.51
N LEU A 659 19.99 -10.19 -9.57
CA LEU A 659 20.97 -10.44 -8.51
C LEU A 659 21.93 -9.27 -8.35
N GLN A 660 22.44 -8.78 -9.48
CA GLN A 660 23.37 -7.66 -9.51
C GLN A 660 22.75 -6.39 -8.93
N GLY A 661 21.55 -5.99 -9.38
CA GLY A 661 20.89 -4.77 -8.94
C GLY A 661 20.36 -4.84 -7.51
N THR A 662 19.79 -6.00 -7.11
CA THR A 662 19.13 -6.13 -5.80
C THR A 662 20.10 -6.37 -4.64
N TYR A 663 21.20 -7.11 -4.91
CA TYR A 663 22.11 -7.54 -3.85
C TYR A 663 23.55 -7.09 -4.07
N VAL A 664 24.14 -7.45 -5.21
CA VAL A 664 25.60 -7.33 -5.39
C VAL A 664 26.06 -5.88 -5.42
N ASN A 665 25.31 -5.01 -6.09
CA ASN A 665 25.65 -3.58 -6.17
C ASN A 665 24.98 -2.77 -5.03
N ALA A 666 23.80 -3.19 -4.56
CA ALA A 666 23.06 -2.44 -3.56
C ALA A 666 23.61 -2.64 -2.13
N LEU A 667 23.98 -3.86 -1.75
CA LEU A 667 24.40 -4.14 -0.37
C LEU A 667 25.66 -3.38 0.07
N PRO A 668 26.70 -3.17 -0.76
CA PRO A 668 27.84 -2.37 -0.36
C PRO A 668 27.52 -0.91 -0.01
N GLU A 669 26.49 -0.35 -0.66
CA GLU A 669 26.03 1.04 -0.40
C GLU A 669 25.20 1.17 0.89
N LEU A 670 24.67 0.03 1.37
CA LEU A 670 23.86 -0.04 2.60
C LEU A 670 24.70 -0.39 3.85
N ILE A 671 26.01 -0.49 3.73
CA ILE A 671 26.87 -0.71 4.90
C ILE A 671 26.92 0.58 5.70
N GLU A 672 26.42 0.51 6.93
CA GLU A 672 26.40 1.62 7.87
C GLU A 672 27.85 1.98 8.27
N PRO A 673 28.29 3.23 8.08
CA PRO A 673 29.67 3.62 8.37
C PRO A 673 30.09 3.42 9.84
N LEU A 674 29.17 3.61 10.79
CA LEU A 674 29.45 3.49 12.22
C LEU A 674 29.69 2.04 12.65
N THR A 675 28.96 1.08 12.08
CA THR A 675 29.02 -0.32 12.49
C THR A 675 29.83 -1.19 11.55
N GLY A 676 30.03 -0.75 10.30
CA GLY A 676 30.64 -1.55 9.25
C GLY A 676 29.75 -2.72 8.78
N ARG A 677 28.47 -2.70 9.10
CA ARG A 677 27.51 -3.78 8.88
C ARG A 677 26.29 -3.30 8.11
N VAL A 678 25.55 -4.23 7.53
CA VAL A 678 24.24 -3.98 6.93
C VAL A 678 23.16 -4.27 7.97
N HIS A 679 22.22 -3.34 8.11
CA HIS A 679 21.08 -3.43 9.02
C HIS A 679 19.80 -3.54 8.21
N THR A 680 19.00 -4.57 8.47
CA THR A 680 17.67 -4.75 7.90
C THR A 680 16.60 -4.43 8.95
N SER A 681 15.42 -4.06 8.52
CA SER A 681 14.25 -3.96 9.41
C SER A 681 13.40 -5.21 9.33
N PHE A 682 13.05 -5.80 10.47
CA PHE A 682 12.12 -6.93 10.57
C PHE A 682 10.73 -6.46 10.99
N HIS A 683 9.70 -6.84 10.25
CA HIS A 683 8.32 -6.44 10.53
C HIS A 683 7.51 -7.63 11.05
N GLN A 684 6.94 -7.51 12.24
CA GLN A 684 6.01 -8.48 12.82
C GLN A 684 4.64 -8.39 12.13
N THR A 685 4.23 -7.19 11.73
CA THR A 685 2.93 -6.91 11.11
C THR A 685 2.92 -7.06 9.58
N GLY A 686 4.05 -7.45 8.98
CA GLY A 686 4.22 -7.50 7.52
C GLY A 686 3.58 -8.69 6.82
N THR A 687 3.11 -9.71 7.54
CA THR A 687 2.48 -10.90 6.98
C THR A 687 1.24 -11.31 7.76
N ALA A 688 0.26 -11.85 7.07
CA ALA A 688 -0.94 -12.37 7.72
C ALA A 688 -0.72 -13.73 8.42
N THR A 689 0.47 -14.33 8.29
CA THR A 689 0.79 -15.66 8.81
C THR A 689 1.59 -15.65 10.11
N GLY A 690 1.95 -14.47 10.64
CA GLY A 690 2.85 -14.34 11.79
C GLY A 690 4.33 -14.60 11.47
N ARG A 691 4.70 -14.82 10.20
CA ARG A 691 6.09 -14.82 9.76
C ARG A 691 6.62 -13.40 9.76
N LEU A 692 7.89 -13.22 10.12
CA LEU A 692 8.56 -11.94 9.94
C LEU A 692 8.75 -11.65 8.44
N SER A 693 8.64 -10.40 8.05
CA SER A 693 9.16 -9.91 6.77
C SER A 693 10.32 -8.97 7.01
N SER A 694 11.19 -8.79 6.01
CA SER A 694 12.32 -7.87 6.11
C SER A 694 12.34 -6.87 4.95
N SER A 695 12.82 -5.66 5.24
CA SER A 695 12.99 -4.60 4.25
C SER A 695 14.20 -3.72 4.56
N ALA A 696 14.63 -2.96 3.59
CA ALA A 696 15.68 -1.95 3.67
C ALA A 696 17.03 -2.47 4.26
N PRO A 697 17.64 -3.53 3.70
CA PRO A 697 17.27 -4.35 2.54
C PRO A 697 16.48 -5.62 2.91
N ASN A 698 15.76 -6.23 1.93
CA ASN A 698 15.13 -7.53 2.16
C ASN A 698 16.18 -8.66 2.09
N LEU A 699 16.68 -9.10 3.25
CA LEU A 699 17.67 -10.18 3.37
C LEU A 699 17.05 -11.59 3.34
N GLN A 700 15.73 -11.73 3.49
CA GLN A 700 15.06 -13.04 3.46
C GLN A 700 14.93 -13.62 2.05
N ASN A 701 15.06 -12.79 1.01
CA ASN A 701 14.89 -13.21 -0.37
C ASN A 701 16.21 -13.48 -1.12
N ILE A 702 17.34 -13.59 -0.40
CA ILE A 702 18.64 -13.95 -1.01
C ILE A 702 18.53 -15.37 -1.59
N PRO A 703 18.76 -15.58 -2.90
CA PRO A 703 18.58 -16.90 -3.52
C PRO A 703 19.49 -17.97 -2.91
N ILE A 704 18.95 -19.16 -2.69
CA ILE A 704 19.68 -20.33 -2.17
C ILE A 704 19.90 -21.40 -3.25
N ARG A 705 18.92 -21.55 -4.15
CA ARG A 705 18.86 -22.70 -5.08
C ARG A 705 19.77 -22.57 -6.29
N SER A 706 20.09 -21.36 -6.70
CA SER A 706 20.97 -21.11 -7.84
C SER A 706 22.44 -21.03 -7.42
N ASP A 707 23.37 -21.45 -8.31
CA ASP A 707 24.81 -21.34 -8.05
C ASP A 707 25.21 -19.88 -7.78
N LEU A 708 24.71 -18.95 -8.59
CA LEU A 708 24.96 -17.52 -8.43
C LEU A 708 24.41 -16.97 -7.12
N GLY A 709 23.26 -17.46 -6.65
CA GLY A 709 22.72 -17.09 -5.34
C GLY A 709 23.61 -17.58 -4.19
N ARG A 710 24.22 -18.75 -4.34
CA ARG A 710 25.20 -19.25 -3.36
C ARG A 710 26.46 -18.39 -3.34
N GLU A 711 26.91 -17.88 -4.47
CA GLU A 711 28.05 -16.94 -4.51
C GLU A 711 27.75 -15.64 -3.74
N VAL A 712 26.53 -15.05 -3.89
CA VAL A 712 26.14 -13.87 -3.11
C VAL A 712 26.22 -14.15 -1.60
N ARG A 713 25.84 -15.35 -1.17
CA ARG A 713 25.87 -15.73 0.25
C ARG A 713 27.27 -15.82 0.83
N LYS A 714 28.31 -16.07 0.03
CA LYS A 714 29.70 -16.09 0.48
C LYS A 714 30.17 -14.73 1.02
N ALA A 715 29.55 -13.65 0.56
CA ALA A 715 29.86 -12.31 1.04
C ALA A 715 29.35 -12.07 2.48
N PHE A 716 28.41 -12.87 2.98
CA PHE A 716 27.95 -12.79 4.37
C PHE A 716 28.92 -13.56 5.27
N THR A 717 29.74 -12.83 6.00
CA THR A 717 30.85 -13.39 6.80
C THR A 717 30.77 -12.95 8.25
N ALA A 718 31.48 -13.66 9.12
CA ALA A 718 31.69 -13.19 10.47
C ALA A 718 32.63 -11.97 10.45
N SER A 719 32.47 -11.05 11.39
CA SER A 719 33.21 -9.78 11.42
C SER A 719 34.72 -9.97 11.70
N THR A 720 35.12 -11.06 12.32
CA THR A 720 36.51 -11.37 12.63
C THR A 720 36.82 -12.85 12.37
N SER A 721 38.11 -13.20 12.26
CA SER A 721 38.58 -14.57 12.08
C SER A 721 38.19 -15.52 13.21
N ASN A 722 37.97 -14.99 14.42
CA ASN A 722 37.62 -15.76 15.62
C ASN A 722 36.12 -16.06 15.74
N HIS A 723 35.30 -15.39 14.95
CA HIS A 723 33.84 -15.60 14.91
C HIS A 723 33.44 -16.54 13.78
N ARG A 724 32.29 -17.12 13.91
CA ARG A 724 31.65 -17.98 12.91
C ARG A 724 30.18 -17.62 12.83
N ILE A 725 29.61 -17.72 11.63
CA ILE A 725 28.16 -17.67 11.40
C ILE A 725 27.62 -19.07 11.70
N ILE A 726 26.67 -19.16 12.62
CA ILE A 726 25.92 -20.36 12.90
C ILE A 726 24.55 -20.22 12.27
N ALA A 727 24.19 -21.14 11.36
CA ALA A 727 22.87 -21.23 10.78
C ALA A 727 22.18 -22.51 11.30
N ALA A 728 21.05 -22.33 11.97
CA ALA A 728 20.22 -23.41 12.47
C ALA A 728 18.79 -23.29 11.95
N ASP A 729 18.22 -24.41 11.48
CA ASP A 729 16.85 -24.47 10.99
C ASP A 729 16.17 -25.75 11.52
N TYR A 730 14.88 -25.62 11.82
CA TYR A 730 14.10 -26.77 12.25
C TYR A 730 13.87 -27.76 11.10
N SER A 731 14.29 -29.00 11.28
CA SER A 731 14.10 -30.05 10.26
C SER A 731 12.61 -30.37 10.08
N GLN A 732 12.06 -29.97 8.92
CA GLN A 732 10.70 -30.34 8.47
C GLN A 732 9.60 -30.02 9.49
N ILE A 733 9.70 -28.87 10.19
CA ILE A 733 8.81 -28.53 11.30
C ILE A 733 7.33 -28.55 10.92
N GLU A 734 6.97 -28.08 9.72
CA GLU A 734 5.57 -28.09 9.27
C GLU A 734 4.99 -29.51 9.15
N LEU A 735 5.78 -30.48 8.69
CA LEU A 735 5.35 -31.89 8.62
C LEU A 735 5.27 -32.53 10.00
N ARG A 736 6.16 -32.15 10.93
CA ARG A 736 6.09 -32.59 12.33
C ARG A 736 4.86 -32.09 13.04
N LEU A 737 4.55 -30.79 12.82
CA LEU A 737 3.32 -30.17 13.33
C LEU A 737 2.08 -30.81 12.71
N LEU A 738 2.09 -31.11 11.41
CA LEU A 738 1.00 -31.81 10.75
C LEU A 738 0.79 -33.18 11.37
N ALA A 739 1.86 -33.98 11.57
CA ALA A 739 1.77 -35.28 12.20
C ALA A 739 1.12 -35.21 13.58
N HIS A 740 1.49 -34.21 14.38
CA HIS A 740 0.95 -33.99 15.72
C HIS A 740 -0.51 -33.50 15.68
N LEU A 741 -0.82 -32.46 14.91
CA LEU A 741 -2.15 -31.84 14.86
C LEU A 741 -3.20 -32.78 14.23
N ALA A 742 -2.79 -33.57 13.22
CA ALA A 742 -3.64 -34.54 12.57
C ALA A 742 -3.73 -35.88 13.35
N ASN A 743 -2.99 -36.03 14.46
CA ASN A 743 -2.84 -37.29 15.20
C ASN A 743 -2.48 -38.44 14.26
N GLU A 744 -1.56 -38.20 13.29
CA GLU A 744 -1.17 -39.19 12.29
C GLU A 744 0.01 -40.03 12.80
N GLU A 745 -0.33 -41.16 13.41
CA GLU A 745 0.63 -42.02 14.11
C GLU A 745 1.73 -42.54 13.19
N ALA A 746 1.40 -42.90 11.96
CA ALA A 746 2.37 -43.40 11.01
C ALA A 746 3.44 -42.35 10.61
N LEU A 747 3.06 -41.11 10.58
CA LEU A 747 3.98 -40.00 10.33
C LEU A 747 4.82 -39.69 11.58
N ALA A 748 4.18 -39.71 12.75
CA ALA A 748 4.85 -39.52 14.04
C ALA A 748 5.91 -40.59 14.31
N GLN A 749 5.61 -41.88 14.07
CA GLN A 749 6.56 -42.97 14.19
C GLN A 749 7.73 -42.84 13.21
N ALA A 750 7.49 -42.45 11.95
CA ALA A 750 8.56 -42.20 10.98
C ALA A 750 9.52 -41.10 11.45
N PHE A 751 9.02 -40.03 12.07
CA PHE A 751 9.87 -39.03 12.70
C PHE A 751 10.61 -39.53 13.94
N ALA A 752 9.97 -40.29 14.79
CA ALA A 752 10.58 -40.84 16.01
C ALA A 752 11.73 -41.81 15.70
N SER A 753 11.59 -42.62 14.64
CA SER A 753 12.62 -43.56 14.17
C SER A 753 13.76 -42.87 13.37
N GLY A 754 13.70 -41.56 13.11
CA GLY A 754 14.68 -40.86 12.26
C GLY A 754 14.63 -41.24 10.78
N ALA A 755 13.55 -41.89 10.33
CA ALA A 755 13.40 -42.33 8.95
C ALA A 755 13.27 -41.14 7.99
N ASP A 756 13.69 -41.28 6.72
CA ASP A 756 13.44 -40.33 5.68
C ASP A 756 11.93 -40.26 5.36
N ILE A 757 11.28 -39.19 5.81
CA ILE A 757 9.83 -39.04 5.71
C ILE A 757 9.32 -39.10 4.25
N HIS A 758 10.09 -38.57 3.30
CA HIS A 758 9.71 -38.61 1.89
C HIS A 758 9.85 -40.02 1.32
N ARG A 759 10.84 -40.76 1.75
CA ARG A 759 11.03 -42.16 1.39
C ARG A 759 9.95 -43.04 2.05
N SER A 760 9.61 -42.80 3.30
CA SER A 760 8.54 -43.52 4.02
C SER A 760 7.17 -43.25 3.36
N THR A 761 6.88 -42.00 2.99
CA THR A 761 5.66 -41.65 2.23
C THR A 761 5.65 -42.33 0.88
N ALA A 762 6.76 -42.34 0.14
CA ALA A 762 6.85 -43.01 -1.16
C ALA A 762 6.63 -44.52 -1.03
N ALA A 763 7.24 -45.16 -0.07
CA ALA A 763 7.05 -46.60 0.21
C ALA A 763 5.57 -46.93 0.40
N LYS A 764 4.86 -46.17 1.25
CA LYS A 764 3.42 -46.36 1.52
C LYS A 764 2.56 -46.09 0.28
N VAL A 765 2.75 -44.98 -0.37
CA VAL A 765 1.90 -44.54 -1.51
C VAL A 765 2.13 -45.42 -2.75
N PHE A 766 3.35 -45.89 -2.98
CA PHE A 766 3.65 -46.77 -4.14
C PHE A 766 3.55 -48.27 -3.77
N GLY A 767 3.36 -48.59 -2.50
CA GLY A 767 3.25 -50.00 -2.07
C GLY A 767 4.54 -50.79 -2.25
N VAL A 768 5.70 -50.19 -2.01
CA VAL A 768 7.03 -50.76 -2.17
C VAL A 768 7.80 -50.72 -0.85
N ALA A 769 8.77 -51.62 -0.65
CA ALA A 769 9.63 -51.54 0.52
C ALA A 769 10.44 -50.23 0.51
N PRO A 770 10.77 -49.67 1.71
CA PRO A 770 11.51 -48.39 1.78
C PRO A 770 12.84 -48.41 0.99
N GLU A 771 13.54 -49.56 0.98
CA GLU A 771 14.79 -49.75 0.30
C GLU A 771 14.64 -49.80 -1.22
N ALA A 772 13.47 -50.17 -1.73
CA ALA A 772 13.14 -50.22 -3.16
C ALA A 772 12.61 -48.90 -3.72
N VAL A 773 12.45 -47.88 -2.88
CA VAL A 773 11.98 -46.54 -3.31
C VAL A 773 13.05 -45.89 -4.19
N THR A 774 12.67 -45.55 -5.44
CA THR A 774 13.55 -44.82 -6.38
C THR A 774 13.62 -43.33 -6.01
N ASP A 775 14.67 -42.62 -6.46
CA ASP A 775 14.81 -41.19 -6.26
C ASP A 775 13.66 -40.37 -6.90
N THR A 776 13.13 -40.86 -8.01
CA THR A 776 11.94 -40.25 -8.67
C THR A 776 10.70 -40.40 -7.79
N GLN A 777 10.46 -41.57 -7.19
CA GLN A 777 9.32 -41.77 -6.29
C GLN A 777 9.48 -40.95 -5.02
N ARG A 778 10.68 -40.89 -4.46
CA ARG A 778 11.01 -40.04 -3.30
C ARG A 778 10.76 -38.55 -3.60
N SER A 779 11.18 -38.09 -4.79
CA SER A 779 10.98 -36.71 -5.23
C SER A 779 9.48 -36.38 -5.40
N ARG A 780 8.70 -37.29 -5.98
CA ARG A 780 7.23 -37.13 -6.09
C ARG A 780 6.56 -37.10 -4.71
N ALA A 781 6.98 -37.97 -3.79
CA ALA A 781 6.49 -37.95 -2.42
C ALA A 781 6.87 -36.67 -1.66
N LYS A 782 8.04 -36.10 -1.95
CA LYS A 782 8.43 -34.80 -1.41
C LYS A 782 7.51 -33.69 -1.92
N ALA A 783 7.20 -33.68 -3.21
CA ALA A 783 6.29 -32.69 -3.81
C ALA A 783 4.89 -32.77 -3.19
N ILE A 784 4.36 -33.98 -2.95
CA ILE A 784 3.02 -34.13 -2.36
C ILE A 784 3.02 -33.79 -0.87
N ASN A 785 4.03 -34.22 -0.10
CA ASN A 785 4.11 -33.93 1.34
C ASN A 785 4.04 -32.42 1.64
N PHE A 786 4.70 -31.60 0.81
CA PHE A 786 4.59 -30.14 0.92
C PHE A 786 3.35 -29.60 0.19
N GLY A 787 3.02 -30.19 -0.96
CA GLY A 787 1.92 -29.70 -1.80
C GLY A 787 0.55 -29.75 -1.12
N ILE A 788 0.27 -30.83 -0.40
CA ILE A 788 -1.00 -31.02 0.32
C ILE A 788 -1.18 -29.97 1.41
N LEU A 789 -0.12 -29.63 2.14
CA LEU A 789 -0.16 -28.54 3.13
C LEU A 789 -0.60 -27.20 2.54
N TYR A 790 -0.30 -26.99 1.27
CA TYR A 790 -0.62 -25.72 0.55
C TYR A 790 -1.83 -25.86 -0.39
N GLY A 791 -2.66 -26.88 -0.22
CA GLY A 791 -3.85 -27.10 -1.04
C GLY A 791 -3.56 -27.39 -2.52
N MET A 792 -2.45 -28.08 -2.79
CA MET A 792 -2.05 -28.41 -4.16
C MET A 792 -3.00 -29.45 -4.77
N GLY A 793 -3.77 -29.04 -5.78
CA GLY A 793 -4.60 -29.97 -6.55
C GLY A 793 -3.82 -30.76 -7.62
N ALA A 794 -4.46 -31.79 -8.19
CA ALA A 794 -3.89 -32.73 -9.16
C ALA A 794 -3.22 -32.06 -10.37
N ARG A 795 -3.79 -30.96 -10.90
CA ARG A 795 -3.20 -30.23 -12.05
C ARG A 795 -1.82 -29.63 -11.73
N ARG A 796 -1.67 -29.06 -10.54
CA ARG A 796 -0.39 -28.47 -10.12
C ARG A 796 0.63 -29.54 -9.79
N LEU A 797 0.19 -30.60 -9.09
CA LEU A 797 1.05 -31.74 -8.80
C LEU A 797 1.57 -32.40 -10.08
N ALA A 798 0.70 -32.61 -11.08
CA ALA A 798 1.06 -33.15 -12.39
C ALA A 798 2.14 -32.33 -13.09
N ALA A 799 1.97 -30.99 -13.10
CA ALA A 799 2.94 -30.07 -13.69
C ALA A 799 4.30 -30.09 -12.97
N GLU A 800 4.30 -30.23 -11.63
CA GLU A 800 5.51 -30.22 -10.81
C GLU A 800 6.28 -31.57 -10.86
N THR A 801 5.54 -32.69 -11.02
CA THR A 801 6.10 -34.05 -11.04
C THR A 801 6.30 -34.62 -12.45
N GLY A 802 5.88 -33.90 -13.51
CA GLY A 802 5.98 -34.37 -14.90
C GLY A 802 5.06 -35.58 -15.20
N THR A 803 3.92 -35.68 -14.49
CA THR A 803 2.94 -36.77 -14.65
C THR A 803 1.65 -36.28 -15.30
N THR A 804 0.75 -37.18 -15.66
CA THR A 804 -0.59 -36.82 -16.09
C THR A 804 -1.48 -36.37 -14.93
N VAL A 805 -2.53 -35.59 -15.21
CA VAL A 805 -3.46 -35.12 -14.16
C VAL A 805 -4.18 -36.31 -13.50
N ALA A 806 -4.49 -37.37 -14.24
CA ALA A 806 -5.10 -38.59 -13.70
C ALA A 806 -4.17 -39.34 -12.75
N GLU A 807 -2.90 -39.51 -13.10
CA GLU A 807 -1.89 -40.12 -12.21
C GLU A 807 -1.66 -39.29 -10.94
N ALA A 808 -1.62 -37.96 -11.06
CA ALA A 808 -1.48 -37.05 -9.93
C ALA A 808 -2.73 -37.13 -9.00
N ALA A 809 -3.93 -37.23 -9.54
CA ALA A 809 -5.15 -37.43 -8.75
C ALA A 809 -5.11 -38.76 -7.99
N ALA A 810 -4.84 -39.86 -8.69
CA ALA A 810 -4.70 -41.17 -8.06
C ALA A 810 -3.58 -41.21 -7.00
N PHE A 811 -2.55 -40.41 -7.16
CA PHE A 811 -1.48 -40.30 -6.16
C PHE A 811 -1.94 -39.54 -4.90
N ILE A 812 -2.72 -38.46 -5.06
CA ILE A 812 -3.35 -37.73 -3.95
C ILE A 812 -4.33 -38.63 -3.19
N ASP A 813 -5.16 -39.39 -3.90
CA ASP A 813 -6.12 -40.32 -3.27
C ASP A 813 -5.41 -41.40 -2.44
N ARG A 814 -4.34 -42.02 -2.97
CA ARG A 814 -3.50 -42.99 -2.21
C ARG A 814 -2.79 -42.34 -1.02
N TYR A 815 -2.36 -41.11 -1.15
CA TYR A 815 -1.76 -40.38 -0.03
C TYR A 815 -2.76 -40.21 1.12
N PHE A 816 -3.97 -39.77 0.87
CA PHE A 816 -5.00 -39.61 1.90
C PHE A 816 -5.48 -40.97 2.46
N ALA A 817 -5.52 -42.02 1.63
CA ALA A 817 -5.77 -43.37 2.12
C ALA A 817 -4.66 -43.91 3.04
N SER A 818 -3.40 -43.48 2.78
CA SER A 818 -2.24 -43.87 3.62
C SER A 818 -2.11 -43.04 4.91
N TYR A 819 -2.73 -41.85 4.93
CA TYR A 819 -2.68 -40.89 6.03
C TYR A 819 -4.08 -40.32 6.33
N PRO A 820 -5.01 -41.12 6.84
CA PRO A 820 -6.41 -40.74 7.05
C PRO A 820 -6.57 -39.60 8.08
N GLY A 821 -5.66 -39.53 9.07
CA GLY A 821 -5.65 -38.45 10.07
C GLY A 821 -5.43 -37.08 9.44
N ILE A 822 -4.61 -37.00 8.40
CA ILE A 822 -4.38 -35.72 7.66
C ILE A 822 -5.65 -35.27 6.97
N ASN A 823 -6.36 -36.18 6.30
CA ASN A 823 -7.61 -35.85 5.64
C ASN A 823 -8.67 -35.36 6.64
N ALA A 824 -8.84 -36.09 7.74
CA ALA A 824 -9.76 -35.72 8.81
C ALA A 824 -9.43 -34.32 9.41
N PHE A 825 -8.15 -34.01 9.59
CA PHE A 825 -7.68 -32.70 10.06
C PHE A 825 -8.00 -31.58 9.09
N ILE A 826 -7.78 -31.78 7.78
CA ILE A 826 -8.10 -30.81 6.73
C ILE A 826 -9.62 -30.53 6.73
N ASP A 827 -10.45 -31.56 6.71
CA ASP A 827 -11.90 -31.44 6.71
C ASP A 827 -12.43 -30.74 7.97
N ALA A 828 -11.88 -31.08 9.14
CA ALA A 828 -12.23 -30.40 10.39
C ALA A 828 -11.86 -28.93 10.39
N THR A 829 -10.67 -28.60 9.87
CA THR A 829 -10.20 -27.21 9.76
C THR A 829 -11.09 -26.39 8.82
N ILE A 830 -11.47 -26.94 7.67
CA ILE A 830 -12.36 -26.27 6.71
C ILE A 830 -13.76 -26.08 7.31
N ARG A 831 -14.32 -27.10 8.01
CA ARG A 831 -15.62 -26.96 8.68
C ARG A 831 -15.60 -25.89 9.76
N GLU A 832 -14.56 -25.84 10.60
CA GLU A 832 -14.38 -24.80 11.62
C GLU A 832 -14.29 -23.41 10.99
N ALA A 833 -13.47 -23.29 9.95
CA ALA A 833 -13.31 -22.02 9.24
C ALA A 833 -14.62 -21.54 8.56
N ARG A 834 -15.42 -22.46 8.01
CA ARG A 834 -16.75 -22.12 7.44
C ARG A 834 -17.75 -21.69 8.51
N ALA A 835 -17.72 -22.32 9.69
CA ALA A 835 -18.63 -21.98 10.79
C ALA A 835 -18.28 -20.66 11.46
N THR A 836 -16.99 -20.32 11.56
CA THR A 836 -16.52 -19.16 12.33
C THR A 836 -16.05 -17.98 11.48
N GLY A 837 -15.85 -18.17 10.17
CA GLY A 837 -15.18 -17.21 9.30
C GLY A 837 -13.67 -17.05 9.57
N MET A 838 -13.11 -17.84 10.49
CA MET A 838 -11.75 -17.69 11.02
C MET A 838 -11.00 -19.03 11.02
N THR A 839 -9.68 -18.97 10.95
CA THR A 839 -8.81 -20.09 11.31
C THR A 839 -7.96 -19.71 12.51
N ARG A 840 -7.72 -20.67 13.41
CA ARG A 840 -6.95 -20.49 14.65
C ARG A 840 -5.78 -21.44 14.74
N THR A 841 -4.68 -20.97 15.28
CA THR A 841 -3.53 -21.83 15.62
C THR A 841 -3.67 -22.42 17.03
N VAL A 842 -2.81 -23.37 17.36
CA VAL A 842 -2.73 -23.94 18.73
C VAL A 842 -2.39 -22.86 19.77
N THR A 843 -1.62 -21.87 19.40
CA THR A 843 -1.26 -20.73 20.27
C THR A 843 -2.37 -19.66 20.38
N GLY A 844 -3.49 -19.84 19.67
CA GLY A 844 -4.62 -18.91 19.71
C GLY A 844 -4.60 -17.81 18.65
N ARG A 845 -3.53 -17.64 17.85
CA ARG A 845 -3.50 -16.66 16.79
C ARG A 845 -4.61 -16.92 15.78
N GLN A 846 -5.27 -15.85 15.34
CA GLN A 846 -6.44 -15.90 14.46
C GLN A 846 -6.16 -15.23 13.12
N ARG A 847 -6.88 -15.71 12.10
CA ARG A 847 -6.93 -15.04 10.79
C ARG A 847 -8.32 -15.20 10.18
N PRO A 848 -8.92 -14.09 9.70
CA PRO A 848 -10.13 -14.14 8.88
C PRO A 848 -9.88 -14.90 7.57
N VAL A 849 -10.80 -15.78 7.20
CA VAL A 849 -10.77 -16.53 5.93
C VAL A 849 -11.94 -16.05 5.08
N LEU A 850 -11.68 -15.00 4.28
CA LEU A 850 -12.69 -14.42 3.39
C LEU A 850 -12.93 -15.32 2.18
N GLY A 851 -14.19 -15.41 1.74
CA GLY A 851 -14.59 -16.12 0.52
C GLY A 851 -15.02 -17.57 0.71
N LEU A 852 -15.11 -18.11 1.95
CA LEU A 852 -15.62 -19.47 2.21
C LEU A 852 -17.09 -19.65 1.86
N SER A 853 -17.87 -18.57 1.84
CA SER A 853 -19.30 -18.54 1.48
C SER A 853 -19.54 -17.86 0.13
N ASP A 854 -18.52 -17.73 -0.71
CA ASP A 854 -18.63 -17.09 -2.02
C ASP A 854 -19.45 -17.99 -2.98
N SER A 855 -20.26 -17.38 -3.83
CA SER A 855 -21.00 -18.08 -4.89
C SER A 855 -20.07 -18.69 -5.95
N ASN A 856 -18.87 -18.15 -6.11
CA ASN A 856 -17.87 -18.66 -7.04
C ASN A 856 -17.02 -19.75 -6.39
N GLN A 857 -17.18 -21.00 -6.83
CA GLN A 857 -16.45 -22.16 -6.35
C GLN A 857 -14.91 -21.99 -6.37
N ARG A 858 -14.37 -21.20 -7.29
CA ARG A 858 -12.92 -20.94 -7.34
C ARG A 858 -12.45 -20.11 -6.14
N ASN A 859 -13.27 -19.15 -5.70
CA ASN A 859 -12.98 -18.34 -4.52
C ASN A 859 -13.09 -19.17 -3.24
N VAL A 860 -14.09 -20.05 -3.18
CA VAL A 860 -14.25 -20.99 -2.05
C VAL A 860 -13.02 -21.88 -1.92
N VAL A 861 -12.59 -22.53 -3.00
CA VAL A 861 -11.39 -23.40 -3.00
C VAL A 861 -10.13 -22.59 -2.65
N ALA A 862 -10.02 -21.35 -3.12
CA ALA A 862 -8.89 -20.49 -2.74
C ALA A 862 -8.90 -20.14 -1.25
N ALA A 863 -10.07 -19.90 -0.66
CA ALA A 863 -10.23 -19.65 0.77
C ALA A 863 -9.91 -20.89 1.62
N GLU A 864 -10.38 -22.06 1.21
CA GLU A 864 -10.05 -23.35 1.85
C GLU A 864 -8.54 -23.63 1.82
N ASN A 865 -7.89 -23.35 0.67
CA ASN A 865 -6.44 -23.45 0.52
C ASN A 865 -5.65 -22.44 1.38
N ILE A 866 -6.30 -21.42 1.93
CA ILE A 866 -5.71 -20.48 2.90
C ILE A 866 -5.91 -20.99 4.33
N ALA A 867 -7.05 -21.58 4.65
CA ALA A 867 -7.41 -21.98 6.01
C ALA A 867 -6.47 -23.05 6.60
N VAL A 868 -6.14 -24.07 5.82
CA VAL A 868 -5.37 -25.25 6.29
C VAL A 868 -3.89 -24.93 6.54
N PRO A 869 -3.15 -24.32 5.59
CA PRO A 869 -1.74 -23.99 5.79
C PRO A 869 -1.51 -23.07 6.98
N LEU A 870 -2.42 -22.14 7.21
CA LEU A 870 -2.32 -21.17 8.28
C LEU A 870 -2.26 -21.82 9.66
N ARG A 871 -3.08 -22.86 9.90
CA ARG A 871 -3.11 -23.54 11.17
C ARG A 871 -1.76 -24.18 11.52
N ILE A 872 -0.97 -24.53 10.50
CA ILE A 872 0.35 -25.17 10.65
C ILE A 872 1.48 -24.14 10.60
N GLN A 873 1.47 -23.22 9.62
CA GLN A 873 2.54 -22.24 9.39
C GLN A 873 2.72 -21.26 10.54
N VAL A 874 1.63 -20.77 11.11
CA VAL A 874 1.69 -19.82 12.22
C VAL A 874 2.23 -20.48 13.50
N VAL A 875 1.97 -21.76 13.70
CA VAL A 875 2.56 -22.49 14.83
C VAL A 875 4.08 -22.64 14.64
N SER A 876 4.53 -22.95 13.43
CA SER A 876 5.97 -23.04 13.12
C SER A 876 6.68 -21.68 13.28
N ALA A 877 6.05 -20.59 12.87
CA ALA A 877 6.58 -19.25 13.06
C ALA A 877 6.69 -18.86 14.54
N SER A 878 5.68 -19.16 15.33
CA SER A 878 5.66 -18.86 16.78
C SER A 878 6.67 -19.67 17.59
N HIS A 879 7.03 -20.89 17.18
CA HIS A 879 8.02 -21.74 17.87
C HIS A 879 9.46 -21.50 17.37
N ALA A 880 9.64 -20.95 16.18
CA ALA A 880 10.96 -20.60 15.65
C ALA A 880 11.58 -19.38 16.34
N ILE A 881 10.80 -18.66 17.14
CA ILE A 881 11.29 -17.57 17.96
C ILE A 881 11.79 -18.17 19.26
N PRO A 882 13.11 -18.15 19.57
CA PRO A 882 13.61 -18.64 20.84
C PRO A 882 12.92 -17.87 21.97
N ARG A 883 12.54 -18.57 23.05
CA ARG A 883 12.31 -17.92 24.34
C ARG A 883 13.66 -17.41 24.83
N ALA A 884 14.15 -16.36 24.18
CA ALA A 884 15.36 -15.67 24.61
C ALA A 884 15.02 -14.86 25.85
N SER A 885 15.42 -15.36 27.00
CA SER A 885 15.57 -14.46 28.14
C SER A 885 16.59 -13.37 27.73
N PRO A 886 16.35 -12.09 27.99
CA PRO A 886 17.28 -10.99 27.69
C PRO A 886 18.69 -11.19 28.27
N GLU A 887 18.82 -12.04 29.29
CA GLU A 887 20.08 -12.35 29.98
C GLU A 887 21.03 -13.25 29.17
N ARG A 888 20.55 -13.93 28.10
CA ARG A 888 21.41 -14.80 27.27
C ARG A 888 21.88 -14.14 25.95
N ALA A 889 21.48 -12.93 25.69
CA ALA A 889 21.97 -12.12 24.57
C ALA A 889 23.13 -11.18 24.97
N ALA A 890 23.92 -11.55 25.97
CA ALA A 890 25.15 -10.86 26.26
C ALA A 890 26.13 -11.05 25.10
N PRO A 891 26.81 -10.00 24.62
CA PRO A 891 27.78 -10.08 23.55
C PRO A 891 28.96 -10.92 24.01
N GLY A 892 29.14 -12.11 23.44
CA GLY A 892 30.38 -12.85 23.46
C GLY A 892 31.17 -12.60 22.18
#